data_6e79b3eb20ddb32e1985e9064816f4d4
#
_entry.id   6e79b3eb20ddb32e1985e9064816f4d4
#
_cell.length_a   1.000
_cell.length_b   1.000
_cell.length_c   1.000
_cell.angle_alpha   90.00
_cell.angle_beta   90.00
_cell.angle_gamma   90.00
#
_symmetry.space_group_name_H-M   'P 1'
#
loop_
_entity.id
_entity.type
_entity.pdbx_description
1 polymer ?
#
loop_
_entity_poly.entity_id
_entity_poly.type
_entity_poly.pdbx_seq_one_letter_code
_entity_poly.pdbx_strand_id
1 'polypeptide(L)'
;LDMNLKDILIRYHRMKGDDAVFIPGADHAGFETWVVYEKELAKQGKSRFDFSREQLYSQVWNFVQEKRGNMELQLRALGISASWQHLTFTLDDKVINTVYDTFKKMWDDDLIYRGERIVNYCTKHQTSFADIEVEHKNEKGKLWQIAYPTLDKIGEIIVATTRPETMLGDVAVAVHPDDERYKKLVGTRILLPIVDKEIPIIADEYVDMNYGTGAVKITPAHDPNDFEMAQRHHLPLKQIISQEGTMVNVPPQFLGLTPAEARTRVLAALESLELRRGETDIEHAVGHCYKCGSVIEPMVKEQWFIKMQPLAQPAIEALEREEITFYPAAKRKELIAYLKQLKDWNISRQIPWGIPIPAFVNESDPRDWIFNIRTDERKIVVNGTTYIREEDTFDTWFSSGQWPYIVTDYLNGGELAKYFPTSLMETGMDIMRAWVARMIMLSLYRTGKLPFKDVYLHGMVNDEHNQKMSKSKGNVINPMELVSEFGSDATRMGIIAGRAPAQHQAFNKGAVIAARNFCNKLWNIARFVEAQIGDEHQIVDLEPQTPADHWIIRQLNDAANNVAVRLEQYRFSEAADTVYHAIWDDLADWYIESSKTTINRPLLSWALATSLKIAHPFAPFVTETIWQTLNYTDGILMRDHWPTPEKFDLIAAEQFEQLKTLVAEGRWVIAELPGNKKYRLRYGNDSLIADNQDTIKHLMRLESIAHTDQPRGLRLAAANREAWLDIDSETLYQHQENLEIRLAEARQKLTGLQKRLDNPTYVEKAPAHLVEETRQQLAEQDKIITRLVAELEVISLK
;
A
#
# COMPACT_ATOMS: atom_id res chain seq x y z
N LEU A 1 0.01 -2.56 8.29
CA LEU A 1 -0.60 -3.33 7.20
C LEU A 1 0.45 -4.23 6.55
N ASP A 2 1.49 -3.69 5.93
CA ASP A 2 2.58 -4.35 5.23
C ASP A 2 3.11 -5.60 5.99
N MET A 3 3.70 -5.42 7.15
CA MET A 3 4.25 -6.53 7.96
C MET A 3 3.20 -7.58 8.35
N ASN A 4 1.93 -7.16 8.53
CA ASN A 4 0.85 -8.06 8.89
C ASN A 4 0.47 -8.99 7.72
N LEU A 5 0.40 -8.48 6.49
CA LEU A 5 0.12 -9.29 5.31
C LEU A 5 1.19 -10.36 5.09
N LYS A 6 2.47 -9.99 5.22
CA LYS A 6 3.60 -10.92 5.15
C LYS A 6 3.52 -12.00 6.23
N ASP A 7 3.25 -11.59 7.48
CA ASP A 7 3.20 -12.52 8.62
C ASP A 7 2.04 -13.52 8.52
N ILE A 8 0.88 -13.11 7.99
CA ILE A 8 -0.25 -14.01 7.72
C ILE A 8 0.17 -15.12 6.76
N LEU A 9 0.83 -14.80 5.66
CA LEU A 9 1.31 -15.79 4.70
C LEU A 9 2.38 -16.70 5.29
N ILE A 10 3.35 -16.14 6.01
CA ILE A 10 4.42 -16.91 6.64
C ILE A 10 3.86 -17.92 7.64
N ARG A 11 2.89 -17.52 8.47
CA ARG A 11 2.24 -18.45 9.41
C ARG A 11 1.49 -19.55 8.69
N TYR A 12 0.70 -19.18 7.68
CA TYR A 12 -0.02 -20.14 6.85
C TYR A 12 0.92 -21.15 6.18
N HIS A 13 1.98 -20.68 5.50
CA HIS A 13 2.91 -21.55 4.81
C HIS A 13 3.70 -22.47 5.76
N ARG A 14 4.07 -21.99 6.95
CA ARG A 14 4.68 -22.85 7.98
C ARG A 14 3.73 -23.94 8.44
N MET A 15 2.46 -23.61 8.67
CA MET A 15 1.45 -24.62 9.03
C MET A 15 1.14 -25.58 7.87
N LYS A 16 1.30 -25.13 6.62
CA LYS A 16 1.20 -26.01 5.44
C LYS A 16 2.38 -26.98 5.31
N GLY A 17 3.47 -26.76 6.05
CA GLY A 17 4.68 -27.58 6.03
C GLY A 17 5.78 -27.03 5.11
N ASP A 18 5.61 -25.84 4.55
CA ASP A 18 6.61 -25.19 3.74
C ASP A 18 7.77 -24.66 4.61
N ASP A 19 9.01 -24.71 4.10
CA ASP A 19 10.17 -24.05 4.70
C ASP A 19 10.10 -22.54 4.42
N ALA A 20 9.29 -21.83 5.22
CA ALA A 20 8.98 -20.42 5.03
C ALA A 20 9.75 -19.53 6.01
N VAL A 21 10.51 -18.58 5.46
CA VAL A 21 11.27 -17.59 6.23
C VAL A 21 10.78 -16.16 5.95
N PHE A 22 10.69 -15.36 7.01
CA PHE A 22 10.47 -13.93 6.93
C PHE A 22 11.73 -13.22 7.45
N ILE A 23 12.54 -12.67 6.54
CA ILE A 23 13.77 -11.96 6.88
C ILE A 23 13.43 -10.50 7.12
N PRO A 24 13.56 -9.98 8.35
CA PRO A 24 13.29 -8.58 8.65
C PRO A 24 14.46 -7.71 8.20
N GLY A 25 14.15 -6.49 7.77
CA GLY A 25 15.13 -5.51 7.37
C GLY A 25 14.82 -4.12 7.86
N ALA A 26 15.87 -3.33 8.02
CA ALA A 26 15.76 -1.92 8.34
C ALA A 26 16.55 -1.10 7.32
N ASP A 27 15.89 -0.14 6.69
CA ASP A 27 16.54 0.81 5.80
C ASP A 27 17.09 1.99 6.61
N HIS A 28 18.27 2.47 6.25
CA HIS A 28 18.83 3.70 6.82
C HIS A 28 18.06 4.95 6.38
N ALA A 29 17.24 4.82 5.32
CA ALA A 29 16.36 5.86 4.80
C ALA A 29 17.13 7.20 4.66
N GLY A 30 18.19 7.19 3.86
CA GLY A 30 19.19 8.24 3.74
C GLY A 30 18.68 9.66 3.90
N PHE A 31 17.99 10.16 2.90
CA PHE A 31 17.46 11.52 2.92
C PHE A 31 16.32 11.73 3.94
N GLU A 32 15.44 10.77 4.12
CA GLU A 32 14.34 10.85 5.09
C GLU A 32 14.84 11.03 6.52
N THR A 33 15.77 10.20 6.92
CA THR A 33 16.41 10.25 8.24
C THR A 33 17.16 11.55 8.42
N TRP A 34 17.91 11.96 7.40
CA TRP A 34 18.64 13.22 7.39
C TRP A 34 17.72 14.42 7.66
N VAL A 35 16.63 14.55 6.95
CA VAL A 35 15.65 15.65 7.14
C VAL A 35 15.03 15.65 8.53
N VAL A 36 14.76 14.46 9.09
CA VAL A 36 14.25 14.38 10.47
C VAL A 36 15.30 14.85 11.46
N TYR A 37 16.56 14.46 11.25
CA TYR A 37 17.66 14.87 12.10
C TYR A 37 17.98 16.37 12.00
N GLU A 38 17.94 16.97 10.79
CA GLU A 38 18.08 18.44 10.62
C GLU A 38 17.01 19.22 11.42
N LYS A 39 15.78 18.72 11.47
CA LYS A 39 14.73 19.31 12.31
C LYS A 39 15.05 19.22 13.81
N GLU A 40 15.68 18.13 14.20
CA GLU A 40 16.10 17.94 15.60
C GLU A 40 17.25 18.88 15.96
N LEU A 41 18.22 19.09 15.06
CA LEU A 41 19.27 20.10 15.20
C LEU A 41 18.66 21.52 15.32
N ALA A 42 17.71 21.85 14.46
CA ALA A 42 17.06 23.16 14.46
C ALA A 42 16.31 23.45 15.77
N LYS A 43 15.70 22.45 16.41
CA LYS A 43 15.09 22.60 17.75
C LYS A 43 16.12 22.96 18.82
N GLN A 44 17.37 22.53 18.63
CA GLN A 44 18.49 22.86 19.52
C GLN A 44 19.18 24.19 19.16
N GLY A 45 18.65 24.93 18.16
CA GLY A 45 19.26 26.15 17.65
C GLY A 45 20.55 25.93 16.87
N LYS A 46 20.78 24.73 16.38
CA LYS A 46 21.97 24.32 15.62
C LYS A 46 21.64 24.08 14.15
N SER A 47 22.66 24.21 13.30
CA SER A 47 22.64 23.92 11.89
C SER A 47 23.63 22.81 11.55
N ARG A 48 23.39 22.10 10.45
CA ARG A 48 24.35 21.14 9.91
C ARG A 48 25.72 21.79 9.58
N PHE A 49 25.76 23.07 9.31
CA PHE A 49 26.96 23.81 8.99
C PHE A 49 27.86 24.08 10.23
N ASP A 50 27.34 23.79 11.43
CA ASP A 50 28.11 23.92 12.69
C ASP A 50 29.01 22.71 12.98
N PHE A 51 28.95 21.66 12.14
CA PHE A 51 29.61 20.38 12.37
C PHE A 51 30.38 19.91 11.14
N SER A 52 31.40 19.08 11.35
CA SER A 52 32.02 18.34 10.26
C SER A 52 31.11 17.20 9.80
N ARG A 53 31.36 16.69 8.59
CA ARG A 53 30.62 15.55 8.02
C ARG A 53 30.69 14.32 8.93
N GLU A 54 31.86 14.01 9.46
CA GLU A 54 32.08 12.86 10.36
C GLU A 54 31.32 13.02 11.68
N GLN A 55 31.30 14.24 12.22
CA GLN A 55 30.53 14.55 13.42
C GLN A 55 29.05 14.37 13.17
N LEU A 56 28.53 14.85 12.05
CA LEU A 56 27.14 14.67 11.66
C LEU A 56 26.81 13.20 11.48
N TYR A 57 27.66 12.45 10.77
CA TYR A 57 27.44 11.01 10.60
C TYR A 57 27.33 10.29 11.94
N SER A 58 28.25 10.52 12.84
CA SER A 58 28.26 9.91 14.17
C SER A 58 27.02 10.25 15.01
N GLN A 59 26.56 11.51 14.92
CA GLN A 59 25.35 11.96 15.62
C GLN A 59 24.10 11.31 15.05
N VAL A 60 23.97 11.24 13.72
CA VAL A 60 22.84 10.57 13.05
C VAL A 60 22.86 9.07 13.32
N TRP A 61 24.04 8.45 13.32
CA TRP A 61 24.20 7.04 13.68
C TRP A 61 23.60 6.75 15.06
N ASN A 62 24.00 7.51 16.08
CA ASN A 62 23.47 7.34 17.44
C ASN A 62 21.97 7.55 17.51
N PHE A 63 21.46 8.57 16.83
CA PHE A 63 20.02 8.83 16.71
C PHE A 63 19.27 7.67 16.09
N VAL A 64 19.79 7.07 15.03
CA VAL A 64 19.16 5.94 14.33
C VAL A 64 19.21 4.68 15.18
N GLN A 65 20.33 4.39 15.85
CA GLN A 65 20.43 3.21 16.72
C GLN A 65 19.42 3.26 17.87
N GLU A 66 19.18 4.43 18.45
CA GLU A 66 18.11 4.60 19.46
C GLU A 66 16.72 4.30 18.90
N LYS A 67 16.41 4.72 17.66
CA LYS A 67 15.08 4.53 17.05
C LYS A 67 14.87 3.13 16.50
N ARG A 68 15.94 2.46 16.06
CA ARG A 68 15.89 1.10 15.47
C ARG A 68 15.33 0.08 16.48
N GLY A 69 15.75 0.13 17.74
CA GLY A 69 15.24 -0.75 18.79
C GLY A 69 13.73 -0.63 19.00
N ASN A 70 13.19 0.58 18.88
CA ASN A 70 11.75 0.81 18.99
C ASN A 70 10.93 0.15 17.87
N MET A 71 11.45 0.12 16.65
CA MET A 71 10.79 -0.54 15.51
C MET A 71 10.65 -2.05 15.76
N GLU A 72 11.71 -2.71 16.19
CA GLU A 72 11.69 -4.14 16.50
C GLU A 72 10.68 -4.46 17.61
N LEU A 73 10.68 -3.69 18.69
CA LEU A 73 9.73 -3.85 19.79
C LEU A 73 8.27 -3.72 19.33
N GLN A 74 7.97 -2.75 18.46
CA GLN A 74 6.63 -2.57 17.91
C GLN A 74 6.20 -3.76 17.04
N LEU A 75 7.08 -4.26 16.19
CA LEU A 75 6.81 -5.41 15.34
C LEU A 75 6.62 -6.70 16.16
N ARG A 76 7.41 -6.91 17.19
CA ARG A 76 7.22 -8.03 18.14
C ARG A 76 5.92 -7.92 18.91
N ALA A 77 5.53 -6.71 19.33
CA ALA A 77 4.24 -6.46 19.99
C ALA A 77 3.05 -6.76 19.06
N LEU A 78 3.20 -6.55 17.75
CA LEU A 78 2.22 -6.95 16.74
C LEU A 78 2.24 -8.45 16.41
N GLY A 79 3.15 -9.23 17.00
CA GLY A 79 3.24 -10.67 16.78
C GLY A 79 3.87 -11.07 15.46
N ILE A 80 4.71 -10.21 14.87
CA ILE A 80 5.40 -10.55 13.61
C ILE A 80 6.42 -11.66 13.85
N SER A 81 6.25 -12.78 13.15
CA SER A 81 7.03 -14.01 13.30
C SER A 81 8.29 -14.05 12.41
N ALA A 82 9.00 -12.92 12.35
CA ALA A 82 10.21 -12.78 11.56
C ALA A 82 11.42 -13.51 12.16
N SER A 83 12.39 -13.83 11.33
CA SER A 83 13.68 -14.39 11.74
C SER A 83 14.59 -13.28 12.26
N TRP A 84 14.39 -12.88 13.51
CA TRP A 84 15.03 -11.73 14.13
C TRP A 84 16.56 -11.84 14.20
N GLN A 85 17.11 -13.03 14.25
CA GLN A 85 18.55 -13.29 14.17
C GLN A 85 19.17 -12.84 12.83
N HIS A 86 18.36 -12.75 11.78
CA HIS A 86 18.77 -12.32 10.45
C HIS A 86 18.35 -10.87 10.14
N LEU A 87 17.92 -10.11 11.16
CA LEU A 87 17.63 -8.69 11.00
C LEU A 87 18.83 -7.98 10.39
N THR A 88 18.64 -7.45 9.18
CA THR A 88 19.70 -6.80 8.42
C THR A 88 19.41 -5.30 8.29
N PHE A 89 20.43 -4.48 8.53
CA PHE A 89 20.37 -3.03 8.35
C PHE A 89 21.14 -2.64 7.08
N THR A 90 20.63 -1.69 6.33
CA THR A 90 21.25 -1.29 5.06
C THR A 90 22.65 -0.63 5.21
N LEU A 91 23.08 -0.31 6.42
CA LEU A 91 24.46 0.12 6.72
C LEU A 91 25.28 -0.96 7.45
N ASP A 92 24.84 -2.23 7.46
CA ASP A 92 25.70 -3.32 7.91
C ASP A 92 26.81 -3.59 6.90
N ASP A 93 27.98 -4.02 7.38
CA ASP A 93 29.17 -4.23 6.54
C ASP A 93 28.91 -5.14 5.34
N LYS A 94 28.14 -6.23 5.53
CA LYS A 94 27.78 -7.13 4.42
C LYS A 94 26.99 -6.42 3.31
N VAL A 95 26.15 -5.46 3.66
CA VAL A 95 25.36 -4.69 2.70
C VAL A 95 26.28 -3.71 1.98
N ILE A 96 27.07 -2.94 2.72
CA ILE A 96 28.02 -1.97 2.19
C ILE A 96 28.99 -2.65 1.22
N ASN A 97 29.56 -3.77 1.60
CA ASN A 97 30.50 -4.54 0.76
C ASN A 97 29.83 -5.02 -0.54
N THR A 98 28.59 -5.51 -0.47
CA THR A 98 27.87 -5.94 -1.66
C THR A 98 27.49 -4.77 -2.57
N VAL A 99 27.14 -3.62 -1.98
CA VAL A 99 26.88 -2.37 -2.73
C VAL A 99 28.14 -1.90 -3.45
N TYR A 100 29.29 -1.92 -2.78
CA TYR A 100 30.58 -1.56 -3.38
C TYR A 100 31.00 -2.53 -4.49
N ASP A 101 30.80 -3.83 -4.30
CA ASP A 101 31.08 -4.83 -5.32
C ASP A 101 30.16 -4.65 -6.56
N THR A 102 28.89 -4.30 -6.35
CA THR A 102 27.98 -3.99 -7.45
C THR A 102 28.39 -2.72 -8.17
N PHE A 103 28.74 -1.67 -7.44
CA PHE A 103 29.25 -0.43 -8.02
C PHE A 103 30.51 -0.67 -8.84
N LYS A 104 31.48 -1.42 -8.29
CA LYS A 104 32.72 -1.78 -8.98
C LYS A 104 32.44 -2.54 -10.27
N LYS A 105 31.57 -3.53 -10.22
CA LYS A 105 31.18 -4.29 -11.43
C LYS A 105 30.55 -3.37 -12.48
N MET A 106 29.62 -2.49 -12.09
CA MET A 106 29.01 -1.53 -13.01
C MET A 106 30.02 -0.54 -13.58
N TRP A 107 31.02 -0.14 -12.79
CA TRP A 107 32.13 0.68 -13.25
C TRP A 107 32.93 -0.06 -14.34
N ASP A 108 33.34 -1.31 -14.08
CA ASP A 108 34.10 -2.11 -15.02
C ASP A 108 33.32 -2.42 -16.31
N ASP A 109 32.00 -2.52 -16.22
CA ASP A 109 31.10 -2.76 -17.37
C ASP A 109 30.69 -1.45 -18.09
N ASP A 110 31.30 -0.30 -17.76
CA ASP A 110 31.00 1.03 -18.32
C ASP A 110 29.52 1.46 -18.19
N LEU A 111 28.86 0.99 -17.14
CA LEU A 111 27.47 1.37 -16.83
C LEU A 111 27.40 2.59 -15.89
N ILE A 112 28.46 2.92 -15.20
CA ILE A 112 28.57 4.10 -14.34
C ILE A 112 29.44 5.16 -15.01
N TYR A 113 29.01 6.39 -14.93
CA TYR A 113 29.79 7.54 -15.35
C TYR A 113 29.58 8.71 -14.40
N ARG A 114 30.57 9.60 -14.34
CA ARG A 114 30.50 10.91 -13.73
C ARG A 114 30.46 11.97 -14.80
N GLY A 115 29.52 12.89 -14.71
CA GLY A 115 29.36 13.90 -15.72
C GLY A 115 28.46 15.05 -15.33
N GLU A 116 28.60 16.15 -16.03
CA GLU A 116 27.72 17.31 -15.93
C GLU A 116 26.37 16.99 -16.58
N ARG A 117 25.33 16.97 -15.77
CA ARG A 117 23.95 16.80 -16.18
C ARG A 117 23.07 17.77 -15.43
N ILE A 118 21.93 18.09 -16.02
CA ILE A 118 20.91 18.79 -15.28
C ILE A 118 20.23 17.81 -14.32
N VAL A 119 20.11 18.20 -13.06
CA VAL A 119 19.50 17.42 -11.99
C VAL A 119 18.43 18.23 -11.28
N ASN A 120 17.45 17.55 -10.70
CA ASN A 120 16.48 18.17 -9.80
C ASN A 120 17.17 18.50 -8.47
N TYR A 121 17.26 19.75 -8.12
CA TYR A 121 18.00 20.20 -6.93
C TYR A 121 17.10 20.96 -5.95
N CYS A 122 17.15 20.58 -4.68
CA CYS A 122 16.49 21.32 -3.62
C CYS A 122 17.49 22.30 -2.97
N THR A 123 17.31 23.58 -3.19
CA THR A 123 18.18 24.62 -2.65
C THR A 123 18.14 24.74 -1.12
N LYS A 124 17.02 24.34 -0.49
CA LYS A 124 16.88 24.31 0.97
C LYS A 124 17.67 23.18 1.60
N HIS A 125 17.60 21.96 1.05
CA HIS A 125 18.36 20.81 1.54
C HIS A 125 19.75 20.69 0.90
N GLN A 126 20.03 21.48 -0.13
CA GLN A 126 21.29 21.47 -0.90
C GLN A 126 21.71 20.08 -1.34
N THR A 127 20.76 19.33 -1.94
CA THR A 127 21.00 18.00 -2.51
C THR A 127 20.16 17.78 -3.75
N SER A 128 20.65 16.90 -4.63
CA SER A 128 19.97 16.47 -5.84
C SER A 128 19.00 15.33 -5.57
N PHE A 129 18.02 15.19 -6.44
CA PHE A 129 17.00 14.14 -6.44
C PHE A 129 16.91 13.43 -7.77
N ALA A 130 16.48 12.17 -7.76
CA ALA A 130 16.00 11.50 -8.95
C ALA A 130 14.57 12.00 -9.30
N ASP A 131 14.16 11.89 -10.57
CA ASP A 131 12.84 12.36 -11.03
C ASP A 131 11.67 11.81 -10.20
N ILE A 132 11.80 10.57 -9.73
CA ILE A 132 10.77 9.90 -8.93
C ILE A 132 10.58 10.51 -7.53
N GLU A 133 11.54 11.30 -7.04
CA GLU A 133 11.52 11.96 -5.73
C GLU A 133 10.92 13.38 -5.79
N VAL A 134 10.50 13.82 -6.98
CA VAL A 134 9.90 15.15 -7.20
C VAL A 134 8.38 15.04 -7.21
N GLU A 135 7.72 15.81 -6.33
CA GLU A 135 6.26 15.93 -6.33
C GLU A 135 5.82 17.05 -7.30
N HIS A 136 5.09 16.69 -8.34
CA HIS A 136 4.53 17.67 -9.26
C HIS A 136 3.15 18.13 -8.77
N LYS A 137 2.99 19.46 -8.67
CA LYS A 137 1.72 20.11 -8.31
C LYS A 137 1.27 21.02 -9.43
N ASN A 138 0.00 20.96 -9.79
CA ASN A 138 -0.59 21.91 -10.70
C ASN A 138 -0.76 23.26 -9.98
N GLU A 139 -0.11 24.29 -10.50
CA GLU A 139 -0.16 25.64 -9.98
C GLU A 139 -0.64 26.61 -11.04
N LYS A 140 -1.40 27.61 -10.58
CA LYS A 140 -1.78 28.75 -11.42
C LYS A 140 -0.57 29.65 -11.57
N GLY A 141 -0.20 29.91 -12.79
CA GLY A 141 0.93 30.76 -13.16
C GLY A 141 0.61 31.66 -14.34
N LYS A 142 1.62 32.32 -14.82
CA LYS A 142 1.52 33.17 -16.00
C LYS A 142 2.58 32.78 -17.02
N LEU A 143 2.22 32.87 -18.27
CA LEU A 143 3.10 32.77 -19.41
C LEU A 143 3.36 34.21 -19.90
N TRP A 144 4.58 34.71 -19.65
CA TRP A 144 4.94 36.08 -20.05
C TRP A 144 5.54 36.08 -21.44
N GLN A 145 5.14 37.08 -22.26
CA GLN A 145 5.65 37.31 -23.61
C GLN A 145 6.66 38.45 -23.57
N ILE A 146 7.88 38.18 -23.99
CA ILE A 146 9.05 39.07 -23.91
C ILE A 146 9.63 39.23 -25.30
N ALA A 147 9.83 40.50 -25.69
CA ALA A 147 10.46 40.83 -26.96
C ALA A 147 12.00 40.81 -26.82
N TYR A 148 12.67 40.13 -27.74
CA TYR A 148 14.10 40.12 -27.90
C TYR A 148 14.41 40.88 -29.21
N PRO A 149 14.98 42.10 -29.12
CA PRO A 149 15.24 42.94 -30.29
C PRO A 149 16.31 42.36 -31.21
N THR A 150 16.16 42.54 -32.50
CA THR A 150 17.25 42.32 -33.46
C THR A 150 18.41 43.27 -33.19
N LEU A 151 19.61 42.98 -33.70
CA LEU A 151 20.80 43.80 -33.46
C LEU A 151 20.64 45.21 -34.02
N ASP A 152 19.92 45.40 -35.12
CA ASP A 152 19.56 46.73 -35.68
C ASP A 152 18.44 47.44 -34.96
N LYS A 153 17.82 46.76 -33.96
CA LYS A 153 16.66 47.21 -33.20
C LYS A 153 15.39 47.59 -34.02
N ILE A 154 15.31 47.14 -35.25
CA ILE A 154 14.17 47.37 -36.13
C ILE A 154 13.13 46.25 -35.97
N GLY A 155 13.55 45.00 -35.74
CA GLY A 155 12.69 43.85 -35.53
C GLY A 155 12.85 43.25 -34.15
N GLU A 156 12.02 42.29 -33.87
CA GLU A 156 12.07 41.54 -32.61
C GLU A 156 11.57 40.10 -32.79
N ILE A 157 12.00 39.22 -31.92
CA ILE A 157 11.39 37.90 -31.73
C ILE A 157 10.74 37.86 -30.35
N ILE A 158 9.51 37.39 -30.26
CA ILE A 158 8.79 37.33 -29.01
C ILE A 158 8.88 35.91 -28.47
N VAL A 159 9.48 35.75 -27.29
CA VAL A 159 9.53 34.46 -26.57
C VAL A 159 8.48 34.43 -25.48
N ALA A 160 8.00 33.23 -25.13
CA ALA A 160 7.05 33.04 -24.05
C ALA A 160 7.68 32.17 -22.96
N THR A 161 7.56 32.59 -21.68
CA THR A 161 8.16 31.86 -20.56
C THR A 161 7.35 31.97 -19.28
N THR A 162 7.38 30.90 -18.48
CA THR A 162 6.85 30.90 -17.10
C THR A 162 7.87 31.39 -16.08
N ARG A 163 9.15 31.50 -16.50
CA ARG A 163 10.30 31.82 -15.63
C ARG A 163 11.12 33.00 -16.19
N PRO A 164 10.60 34.23 -16.16
CA PRO A 164 11.32 35.39 -16.70
C PRO A 164 12.68 35.60 -16.07
N GLU A 165 12.89 35.29 -14.79
CA GLU A 165 14.16 35.42 -14.10
C GLU A 165 15.28 34.62 -14.76
N THR A 166 14.95 33.47 -15.37
CA THR A 166 16.00 32.63 -16.01
C THR A 166 16.51 33.20 -17.32
N MET A 167 15.79 34.14 -17.94
CA MET A 167 16.28 34.79 -19.17
C MET A 167 17.66 35.45 -19.05
N LEU A 168 18.05 35.87 -17.85
CA LEU A 168 19.39 36.43 -17.60
C LEU A 168 20.54 35.45 -17.89
N GLY A 169 20.22 34.17 -18.05
CA GLY A 169 21.11 33.08 -18.40
C GLY A 169 20.94 32.52 -19.82
N ASP A 170 20.08 33.12 -20.63
CA ASP A 170 19.82 32.61 -21.97
C ASP A 170 21.06 32.63 -22.87
N VAL A 171 21.19 31.60 -23.66
CA VAL A 171 22.33 31.38 -24.56
C VAL A 171 21.91 31.29 -26.04
N ALA A 172 20.61 31.08 -26.30
CA ALA A 172 20.03 31.05 -27.64
C ALA A 172 18.52 31.29 -27.59
N VAL A 173 17.91 31.53 -28.73
CA VAL A 173 16.47 31.37 -28.97
C VAL A 173 16.29 30.27 -30.01
N ALA A 174 15.39 29.27 -29.70
CA ALA A 174 15.07 28.17 -30.59
C ALA A 174 13.73 28.39 -31.28
N VAL A 175 13.62 28.03 -32.54
CA VAL A 175 12.40 28.02 -33.35
C VAL A 175 12.29 26.70 -34.12
N HIS A 176 11.09 26.31 -34.51
CA HIS A 176 10.93 25.12 -35.33
C HIS A 176 11.49 25.34 -36.75
N PRO A 177 12.21 24.39 -37.39
CA PRO A 177 12.79 24.58 -38.72
C PRO A 177 11.75 24.86 -39.79
N ASP A 178 10.53 24.38 -39.65
CA ASP A 178 9.42 24.56 -40.59
C ASP A 178 8.55 25.79 -40.31
N ASP A 179 8.88 26.57 -39.27
CA ASP A 179 8.11 27.77 -38.95
C ASP A 179 8.46 28.93 -39.88
N GLU A 180 7.63 29.19 -40.86
CA GLU A 180 7.82 30.25 -41.85
C GLU A 180 7.93 31.66 -41.23
N ARG A 181 7.41 31.86 -40.01
CA ARG A 181 7.52 33.16 -39.30
C ARG A 181 8.96 33.52 -38.96
N TYR A 182 9.77 32.51 -38.63
CA TYR A 182 11.10 32.69 -38.10
C TYR A 182 12.22 32.12 -38.98
N LYS A 183 11.90 31.40 -40.06
CA LYS A 183 12.84 30.72 -40.97
C LYS A 183 14.00 31.59 -41.46
N LYS A 184 13.71 32.86 -41.73
CA LYS A 184 14.72 33.83 -42.21
C LYS A 184 15.65 34.33 -41.10
N LEU A 185 15.27 34.14 -39.84
CA LEU A 185 16.05 34.56 -38.69
C LEU A 185 16.99 33.47 -38.18
N VAL A 186 16.77 32.21 -38.55
CA VAL A 186 17.67 31.10 -38.18
C VAL A 186 19.09 31.36 -38.62
N GLY A 187 20.05 31.16 -37.71
CA GLY A 187 21.47 31.43 -37.95
C GLY A 187 21.87 32.90 -37.76
N THR A 188 20.91 33.83 -37.54
CA THR A 188 21.22 35.21 -37.17
C THR A 188 21.37 35.35 -35.65
N ARG A 189 21.77 36.54 -35.19
CA ARG A 189 21.87 36.88 -33.76
C ARG A 189 20.83 37.89 -33.37
N ILE A 190 20.47 37.80 -32.07
CA ILE A 190 19.47 38.65 -31.45
C ILE A 190 20.03 39.18 -30.12
N LEU A 191 19.55 40.32 -29.66
CA LEU A 191 20.03 40.95 -28.42
C LEU A 191 19.24 40.38 -27.24
N LEU A 192 19.93 39.78 -26.26
CA LEU A 192 19.34 39.39 -24.98
C LEU A 192 19.03 40.63 -24.14
N PRO A 193 17.77 40.96 -23.83
CA PRO A 193 17.43 42.15 -23.06
C PRO A 193 18.06 42.14 -21.65
N ILE A 194 18.28 43.37 -21.11
CA ILE A 194 18.82 43.60 -19.77
C ILE A 194 20.34 43.22 -19.65
N VAL A 195 20.74 42.14 -20.31
CA VAL A 195 22.12 41.63 -20.27
C VAL A 195 22.97 42.25 -21.36
N ASP A 196 22.31 42.77 -22.41
CA ASP A 196 22.94 43.39 -23.61
C ASP A 196 23.95 42.45 -24.29
N LYS A 197 23.64 41.16 -24.37
CA LYS A 197 24.49 40.14 -24.99
C LYS A 197 23.85 39.61 -26.28
N GLU A 198 24.66 39.40 -27.31
CA GLU A 198 24.22 38.75 -28.53
C GLU A 198 24.11 37.23 -28.33
N ILE A 199 22.97 36.67 -28.69
CA ILE A 199 22.71 35.21 -28.69
C ILE A 199 22.22 34.76 -30.06
N PRO A 200 22.51 33.51 -30.48
CA PRO A 200 22.04 32.99 -31.77
C PRO A 200 20.58 32.58 -31.76
N ILE A 201 19.96 32.62 -32.93
CA ILE A 201 18.68 31.95 -33.19
C ILE A 201 18.98 30.60 -33.87
N ILE A 202 18.54 29.52 -33.27
CA ILE A 202 18.75 28.15 -33.74
C ILE A 202 17.44 27.51 -34.19
N ALA A 203 17.52 26.47 -35.02
CA ALA A 203 16.37 25.67 -35.42
C ALA A 203 16.42 24.31 -34.71
N ASP A 204 15.35 23.91 -34.04
CA ASP A 204 15.23 22.61 -33.36
C ASP A 204 13.81 22.07 -33.47
N GLU A 205 13.70 20.81 -33.91
CA GLU A 205 12.40 20.11 -34.10
C GLU A 205 11.60 19.93 -32.81
N TYR A 206 12.24 20.09 -31.66
CA TYR A 206 11.60 20.01 -30.33
C TYR A 206 10.62 21.17 -30.09
N VAL A 207 10.77 22.29 -30.77
CA VAL A 207 9.93 23.47 -30.59
C VAL A 207 8.53 23.26 -31.17
N ASP A 208 7.51 23.38 -30.35
CA ASP A 208 6.11 23.38 -30.82
C ASP A 208 5.73 24.74 -31.39
N MET A 209 5.48 24.82 -32.70
CA MET A 209 5.08 26.03 -33.43
C MET A 209 3.78 26.64 -32.90
N ASN A 210 2.92 25.84 -32.26
CA ASN A 210 1.59 26.25 -31.80
C ASN A 210 1.55 26.60 -30.30
N TYR A 211 2.64 26.34 -29.57
CA TYR A 211 2.72 26.66 -28.16
C TYR A 211 3.33 28.05 -27.92
N GLY A 212 2.64 28.90 -27.16
CA GLY A 212 3.08 30.27 -26.87
C GLY A 212 3.25 31.09 -28.14
N THR A 213 4.47 31.53 -28.42
CA THR A 213 4.81 32.31 -29.62
C THR A 213 5.46 31.47 -30.74
N GLY A 214 5.75 30.17 -30.47
CA GLY A 214 6.52 29.31 -31.35
C GLY A 214 8.04 29.61 -31.32
N ALA A 215 8.47 30.48 -30.41
CA ALA A 215 9.89 30.76 -30.14
C ALA A 215 10.18 30.54 -28.67
N VAL A 216 11.21 29.76 -28.36
CA VAL A 216 11.60 29.34 -27.01
C VAL A 216 12.96 29.90 -26.67
N LYS A 217 13.08 30.55 -25.53
CA LYS A 217 14.35 30.96 -24.95
C LYS A 217 15.09 29.74 -24.41
N ILE A 218 16.39 29.67 -24.57
CA ILE A 218 17.20 28.50 -24.18
C ILE A 218 18.08 28.85 -22.99
N THR A 219 17.75 28.29 -21.82
CA THR A 219 18.50 28.45 -20.56
C THR A 219 18.98 27.08 -20.07
N PRO A 220 19.98 26.47 -20.65
CA PRO A 220 20.27 25.05 -20.50
C PRO A 220 20.75 24.65 -19.09
N ALA A 221 21.16 25.60 -18.26
CA ALA A 221 21.54 25.30 -16.88
C ALA A 221 20.33 25.18 -15.93
N HIS A 222 19.11 25.54 -16.38
CA HIS A 222 17.90 25.63 -15.51
C HIS A 222 16.63 25.05 -16.13
N ASP A 223 16.72 24.37 -17.27
CA ASP A 223 15.63 23.64 -17.88
C ASP A 223 16.16 22.36 -18.56
N PRO A 224 15.59 21.18 -18.27
CA PRO A 224 16.04 19.91 -18.84
C PRO A 224 15.92 19.83 -20.37
N ASN A 225 14.88 20.42 -20.97
CA ASN A 225 14.69 20.40 -22.41
C ASN A 225 15.69 21.34 -23.09
N ASP A 226 15.92 22.51 -22.48
CA ASP A 226 16.93 23.45 -22.96
C ASP A 226 18.35 22.86 -22.86
N PHE A 227 18.61 22.03 -21.85
CA PHE A 227 19.88 21.33 -21.69
C PHE A 227 20.11 20.34 -22.84
N GLU A 228 19.11 19.55 -23.20
CA GLU A 228 19.22 18.61 -24.33
C GLU A 228 19.39 19.35 -25.68
N MET A 229 18.67 20.45 -25.88
CA MET A 229 18.86 21.30 -27.04
C MET A 229 20.26 21.89 -27.08
N ALA A 230 20.76 22.39 -25.94
CA ALA A 230 22.10 22.94 -25.85
C ALA A 230 23.19 21.91 -26.18
N GLN A 231 23.02 20.66 -25.76
CA GLN A 231 23.96 19.59 -26.14
C GLN A 231 23.97 19.34 -27.64
N ARG A 232 22.79 19.25 -28.30
CA ARG A 232 22.68 19.04 -29.74
C ARG A 232 23.32 20.19 -30.56
N HIS A 233 23.18 21.40 -30.05
CA HIS A 233 23.67 22.62 -30.73
C HIS A 233 24.99 23.16 -30.19
N HIS A 234 25.65 22.42 -29.28
CA HIS A 234 26.93 22.81 -28.65
C HIS A 234 26.89 24.20 -27.99
N LEU A 235 25.80 24.56 -27.37
CA LEU A 235 25.63 25.83 -26.69
C LEU A 235 26.30 25.82 -25.29
N PRO A 236 26.79 26.97 -24.81
CA PRO A 236 27.39 27.05 -23.50
C PRO A 236 26.37 26.89 -22.37
N LEU A 237 26.81 26.35 -21.25
CA LEU A 237 26.03 26.27 -20.02
C LEU A 237 26.31 27.49 -19.13
N LYS A 238 25.31 28.31 -18.85
CA LYS A 238 25.40 29.48 -17.98
C LYS A 238 24.52 29.31 -16.74
N GLN A 239 25.10 28.92 -15.64
CA GLN A 239 24.39 28.81 -14.36
C GLN A 239 24.18 30.18 -13.74
N ILE A 240 22.94 30.54 -13.41
CA ILE A 240 22.57 31.82 -12.81
C ILE A 240 21.82 31.71 -11.48
N ILE A 241 21.55 30.50 -11.02
CA ILE A 241 21.02 30.21 -9.70
C ILE A 241 22.03 29.36 -8.94
N SER A 242 22.39 29.77 -7.73
CA SER A 242 23.36 29.07 -6.87
C SER A 242 22.75 27.88 -6.17
N GLN A 243 23.58 27.08 -5.50
CA GLN A 243 23.14 25.95 -4.67
C GLN A 243 22.28 26.37 -3.48
N GLU A 244 22.48 27.61 -3.00
CA GLU A 244 21.70 28.24 -1.94
C GLU A 244 20.36 28.83 -2.44
N GLY A 245 20.11 28.78 -3.76
CA GLY A 245 18.88 29.30 -4.37
C GLY A 245 18.86 30.80 -4.54
N THR A 246 20.05 31.43 -4.77
CA THR A 246 20.16 32.84 -5.04
C THR A 246 20.75 33.11 -6.44
N MET A 247 20.39 34.24 -7.02
CA MET A 247 20.90 34.66 -8.34
C MET A 247 22.37 34.92 -8.32
N VAL A 248 23.14 34.30 -9.23
CA VAL A 248 24.58 34.46 -9.44
C VAL A 248 24.89 34.63 -10.92
N ASN A 249 26.05 35.19 -11.26
CA ASN A 249 26.46 35.42 -12.67
C ASN A 249 25.46 36.26 -13.50
N VAL A 250 24.76 37.16 -12.83
CA VAL A 250 23.76 38.07 -13.41
C VAL A 250 24.17 39.52 -13.21
N PRO A 251 23.55 40.50 -13.90
CA PRO A 251 23.83 41.91 -13.66
C PRO A 251 23.67 42.30 -12.18
N PRO A 252 24.45 43.26 -11.67
CA PRO A 252 24.55 43.54 -10.23
C PRO A 252 23.23 43.78 -9.50
N GLN A 253 22.24 44.36 -10.17
CA GLN A 253 20.93 44.65 -9.59
C GLN A 253 20.10 43.40 -9.29
N PHE A 254 20.48 42.24 -9.80
CA PHE A 254 19.81 40.94 -9.57
C PHE A 254 20.62 40.00 -8.69
N LEU A 255 21.89 40.32 -8.44
CA LEU A 255 22.80 39.45 -7.67
C LEU A 255 22.29 39.22 -6.23
N GLY A 256 22.34 37.97 -5.78
CA GLY A 256 21.94 37.55 -4.43
C GLY A 256 20.44 37.53 -4.15
N LEU A 257 19.61 37.89 -5.11
CA LEU A 257 18.15 37.79 -4.97
C LEU A 257 17.68 36.34 -5.06
N THR A 258 16.55 36.03 -4.46
CA THR A 258 15.84 34.77 -4.75
C THR A 258 15.27 34.80 -6.19
N PRO A 259 15.00 33.65 -6.82
CA PRO A 259 14.36 33.60 -8.15
C PRO A 259 13.04 34.38 -8.22
N ALA A 260 12.23 34.34 -7.17
CA ALA A 260 10.94 35.06 -7.11
C ALA A 260 11.14 36.57 -7.07
N GLU A 261 12.08 37.07 -6.28
CA GLU A 261 12.44 38.51 -6.24
C GLU A 261 13.06 38.96 -7.57
N ALA A 262 13.95 38.14 -8.15
CA ALA A 262 14.54 38.40 -9.46
C ALA A 262 13.47 38.47 -10.55
N ARG A 263 12.49 37.58 -10.57
CA ARG A 263 11.34 37.58 -11.49
C ARG A 263 10.62 38.92 -11.46
N THR A 264 10.28 39.39 -10.26
CA THR A 264 9.59 40.68 -10.07
C THR A 264 10.41 41.84 -10.64
N ARG A 265 11.72 41.88 -10.36
CA ARG A 265 12.61 42.93 -10.87
C ARG A 265 12.87 42.84 -12.37
N VAL A 266 12.99 41.62 -12.93
CA VAL A 266 13.14 41.40 -14.36
C VAL A 266 11.92 41.90 -15.12
N LEU A 267 10.72 41.58 -14.65
CA LEU A 267 9.47 42.05 -15.27
C LEU A 267 9.35 43.59 -15.24
N ALA A 268 9.75 44.25 -14.13
CA ALA A 268 9.77 45.71 -14.03
C ALA A 268 10.80 46.33 -14.97
N ALA A 269 11.99 45.73 -15.11
CA ALA A 269 13.01 46.20 -16.06
C ALA A 269 12.55 46.05 -17.52
N LEU A 270 11.89 44.95 -17.87
CA LEU A 270 11.33 44.73 -19.20
C LEU A 270 10.20 45.72 -19.53
N GLU A 271 9.37 46.04 -18.57
CA GLU A 271 8.31 47.09 -18.69
C GLU A 271 8.93 48.45 -18.97
N SER A 272 9.99 48.81 -18.23
CA SER A 272 10.68 50.08 -18.40
C SER A 272 11.41 50.18 -19.74
N LEU A 273 11.80 49.04 -20.32
CA LEU A 273 12.40 48.97 -21.65
C LEU A 273 11.37 48.81 -22.79
N GLU A 274 10.09 48.80 -22.47
CA GLU A 274 9.01 48.55 -23.41
C GLU A 274 9.16 47.20 -24.14
N LEU A 275 9.71 46.15 -23.46
CA LEU A 275 9.95 44.85 -24.05
C LEU A 275 8.99 43.77 -23.55
N ARG A 276 8.08 44.10 -22.67
CA ARG A 276 7.00 43.20 -22.25
C ARG A 276 5.82 43.33 -23.23
N ARG A 277 5.43 42.21 -23.88
CA ARG A 277 4.39 42.21 -24.94
C ARG A 277 3.05 41.69 -24.45
N GLY A 278 3.01 40.97 -23.34
CA GLY A 278 1.78 40.46 -22.77
C GLY A 278 2.00 39.36 -21.73
N GLU A 279 0.86 38.86 -21.21
CA GLU A 279 0.84 37.72 -20.33
C GLU A 279 -0.47 36.94 -20.51
N THR A 280 -0.41 35.62 -20.29
CA THR A 280 -1.57 34.72 -20.34
C THR A 280 -1.57 33.85 -19.07
N ASP A 281 -2.73 33.75 -18.43
CA ASP A 281 -2.89 32.84 -17.28
C ASP A 281 -2.80 31.39 -17.77
N ILE A 282 -2.01 30.58 -17.05
CA ILE A 282 -1.84 29.15 -17.33
C ILE A 282 -1.90 28.34 -16.04
N GLU A 283 -2.20 27.07 -16.20
CA GLU A 283 -2.03 26.07 -15.16
C GLU A 283 -0.95 25.10 -15.63
N HIS A 284 0.08 24.88 -14.83
CA HIS A 284 1.20 24.02 -15.19
C HIS A 284 1.73 23.25 -13.98
N ALA A 285 2.34 22.10 -14.25
CA ALA A 285 2.95 21.27 -13.23
C ALA A 285 4.28 21.85 -12.77
N VAL A 286 4.43 22.13 -11.48
CA VAL A 286 5.65 22.62 -10.84
C VAL A 286 6.21 21.51 -9.94
N GLY A 287 7.49 21.19 -10.09
CA GLY A 287 8.20 20.21 -9.26
C GLY A 287 8.50 20.77 -7.88
N HIS A 288 8.15 20.01 -6.85
CA HIS A 288 8.39 20.34 -5.45
C HIS A 288 9.19 19.27 -4.76
N CYS A 289 10.04 19.68 -3.82
CA CYS A 289 10.70 18.75 -2.91
C CYS A 289 9.64 18.07 -2.02
N TYR A 290 9.57 16.77 -2.09
CA TYR A 290 8.59 15.95 -1.37
C TYR A 290 8.69 16.04 0.17
N LYS A 291 9.79 16.63 0.72
CA LYS A 291 9.98 16.80 2.17
C LYS A 291 9.75 18.21 2.68
N CYS A 292 10.18 19.24 1.98
CA CYS A 292 10.03 20.62 2.44
C CYS A 292 9.02 21.44 1.65
N GLY A 293 8.53 20.92 0.52
CA GLY A 293 7.58 21.61 -0.34
C GLY A 293 8.15 22.78 -1.13
N SER A 294 9.47 23.05 -1.04
CA SER A 294 10.11 24.09 -1.84
C SER A 294 10.12 23.70 -3.31
N VAL A 295 10.02 24.69 -4.19
CA VAL A 295 10.17 24.45 -5.63
C VAL A 295 11.56 23.88 -5.90
N ILE A 296 11.62 22.85 -6.75
CA ILE A 296 12.86 22.25 -7.23
C ILE A 296 13.45 23.16 -8.30
N GLU A 297 14.75 23.43 -8.17
CA GLU A 297 15.51 24.16 -9.18
C GLU A 297 16.30 23.16 -10.04
N PRO A 298 15.98 23.03 -11.33
CA PRO A 298 16.87 22.29 -12.23
C PRO A 298 18.24 22.98 -12.30
N MET A 299 19.31 22.23 -12.08
CA MET A 299 20.67 22.75 -12.03
C MET A 299 21.65 21.80 -12.72
N VAL A 300 22.61 22.33 -13.41
CA VAL A 300 23.73 21.54 -13.92
C VAL A 300 24.70 21.25 -12.79
N LYS A 301 24.94 19.96 -12.56
CA LYS A 301 25.92 19.50 -11.58
C LYS A 301 26.68 18.29 -12.09
N GLU A 302 27.94 18.23 -11.71
CA GLU A 302 28.74 17.04 -11.92
C GLU A 302 28.35 15.99 -10.87
N GLN A 303 27.83 14.84 -11.33
CA GLN A 303 27.22 13.82 -10.49
C GLN A 303 27.51 12.42 -11.03
N TRP A 304 27.24 11.39 -10.22
CA TRP A 304 27.33 9.99 -10.60
C TRP A 304 26.00 9.48 -11.14
N PHE A 305 26.08 8.80 -12.29
CA PHE A 305 24.91 8.27 -12.98
C PHE A 305 25.10 6.81 -13.34
N ILE A 306 24.00 6.07 -13.37
CA ILE A 306 23.90 4.73 -13.94
C ILE A 306 23.15 4.82 -15.28
N LYS A 307 23.72 4.24 -16.34
CA LYS A 307 23.06 4.05 -17.64
C LYS A 307 21.93 3.03 -17.46
N MET A 308 20.67 3.50 -17.50
CA MET A 308 19.53 2.66 -17.12
C MET A 308 19.00 1.77 -18.24
N GLN A 309 19.11 2.16 -19.48
CA GLN A 309 18.55 1.39 -20.61
C GLN A 309 19.09 -0.05 -20.69
N PRO A 310 20.40 -0.33 -20.51
CA PRO A 310 20.92 -1.70 -20.51
C PRO A 310 20.36 -2.57 -19.36
N LEU A 311 19.99 -1.96 -18.25
CA LEU A 311 19.39 -2.63 -17.10
C LEU A 311 17.86 -2.79 -17.24
N ALA A 312 17.20 -1.83 -17.86
CA ALA A 312 15.75 -1.84 -18.03
C ALA A 312 15.29 -2.84 -19.09
N GLN A 313 16.03 -3.01 -20.17
CA GLN A 313 15.63 -3.87 -21.30
C GLN A 313 15.40 -5.32 -20.88
N PRO A 314 16.29 -6.01 -20.16
CA PRO A 314 16.03 -7.38 -19.67
C PRO A 314 14.83 -7.46 -18.73
N ALA A 315 14.62 -6.43 -17.90
CA ALA A 315 13.46 -6.36 -17.01
C ALA A 315 12.14 -6.21 -17.76
N ILE A 316 12.11 -5.36 -18.81
CA ILE A 316 10.95 -5.19 -19.70
C ILE A 316 10.60 -6.54 -20.35
N GLU A 317 11.58 -7.23 -20.92
CA GLU A 317 11.40 -8.52 -21.59
C GLU A 317 10.83 -9.58 -20.66
N ALA A 318 11.35 -9.70 -19.43
CA ALA A 318 10.84 -10.62 -18.43
C ALA A 318 9.38 -10.30 -18.02
N LEU A 319 9.07 -9.01 -17.85
CA LEU A 319 7.72 -8.55 -17.54
C LEU A 319 6.74 -8.77 -18.72
N GLU A 320 7.17 -8.57 -19.96
CA GLU A 320 6.36 -8.85 -21.15
C GLU A 320 6.08 -10.35 -21.31
N ARG A 321 7.03 -11.23 -20.92
CA ARG A 321 6.84 -12.69 -20.88
C ARG A 321 6.05 -13.19 -19.66
N GLU A 322 5.58 -12.26 -18.79
CA GLU A 322 4.79 -12.57 -17.60
C GLU A 322 5.53 -13.48 -16.58
N GLU A 323 6.85 -13.40 -16.53
CA GLU A 323 7.66 -14.20 -15.59
C GLU A 323 7.51 -13.77 -14.13
N ILE A 324 6.91 -12.59 -13.87
CA ILE A 324 6.49 -12.11 -12.55
C ILE A 324 4.99 -11.84 -12.57
N THR A 325 4.26 -12.40 -11.62
CA THR A 325 2.83 -12.15 -11.45
C THR A 325 2.59 -10.91 -10.58
N PHE A 326 1.74 -10.00 -11.02
CA PHE A 326 1.40 -8.78 -10.28
C PHE A 326 -0.03 -8.84 -9.75
N TYR A 327 -0.20 -8.44 -8.49
CA TYR A 327 -1.49 -8.26 -7.83
C TYR A 327 -1.65 -6.78 -7.42
N PRO A 328 -2.46 -5.99 -8.17
CA PRO A 328 -3.28 -6.37 -9.33
C PRO A 328 -2.46 -6.41 -10.64
N ALA A 329 -2.90 -7.24 -11.60
CA ALA A 329 -2.21 -7.46 -12.87
C ALA A 329 -1.97 -6.18 -13.71
N ALA A 330 -2.83 -5.18 -13.59
CA ALA A 330 -2.70 -3.90 -14.30
C ALA A 330 -1.38 -3.17 -13.98
N LYS A 331 -0.82 -3.36 -12.78
CA LYS A 331 0.41 -2.71 -12.33
C LYS A 331 1.65 -3.19 -13.07
N ARG A 332 1.64 -4.39 -13.63
CA ARG A 332 2.71 -4.86 -14.53
C ARG A 332 2.83 -3.97 -15.78
N LYS A 333 1.70 -3.65 -16.43
CA LYS A 333 1.69 -2.77 -17.62
C LYS A 333 2.16 -1.36 -17.29
N GLU A 334 1.77 -0.84 -16.13
CA GLU A 334 2.23 0.47 -15.65
C GLU A 334 3.75 0.47 -15.44
N LEU A 335 4.30 -0.59 -14.87
CA LEU A 335 5.74 -0.74 -14.65
C LEU A 335 6.51 -0.83 -15.97
N ILE A 336 6.04 -1.59 -16.95
CA ILE A 336 6.63 -1.67 -18.28
C ILE A 336 6.67 -0.30 -18.95
N ALA A 337 5.56 0.45 -18.91
CA ALA A 337 5.49 1.80 -19.48
C ALA A 337 6.51 2.76 -18.82
N TYR A 338 6.67 2.67 -17.51
CA TYR A 338 7.67 3.43 -16.76
C TYR A 338 9.10 3.06 -17.17
N LEU A 339 9.44 1.77 -17.26
CA LEU A 339 10.77 1.30 -17.63
C LEU A 339 11.18 1.71 -19.03
N LYS A 340 10.24 1.76 -19.99
CA LYS A 340 10.49 2.22 -21.37
C LYS A 340 10.88 3.70 -21.48
N GLN A 341 10.52 4.51 -20.49
CA GLN A 341 10.80 5.95 -20.44
C GLN A 341 11.90 6.31 -19.45
N LEU A 342 12.57 5.32 -18.87
CA LEU A 342 13.52 5.52 -17.80
C LEU A 342 14.77 6.25 -18.32
N LYS A 343 15.12 7.36 -17.69
CA LYS A 343 16.35 8.11 -17.90
C LYS A 343 17.48 7.56 -17.03
N ASP A 344 18.73 7.99 -17.30
CA ASP A 344 19.87 7.64 -16.48
C ASP A 344 19.64 8.07 -15.03
N TRP A 345 20.02 7.21 -14.11
CA TRP A 345 19.72 7.35 -12.70
C TRP A 345 20.85 8.12 -11.99
N ASN A 346 20.55 9.31 -11.50
CA ASN A 346 21.43 10.04 -10.58
C ASN A 346 21.49 9.31 -9.22
N ILE A 347 22.67 8.78 -8.88
CA ILE A 347 22.89 8.03 -7.63
C ILE A 347 23.64 8.83 -6.57
N SER A 348 23.99 10.09 -6.82
CA SER A 348 24.72 10.96 -5.87
C SER A 348 23.76 11.74 -4.98
N ARG A 349 24.07 11.80 -3.69
CA ARG A 349 23.37 12.65 -2.71
C ARG A 349 24.37 13.41 -1.87
N GLN A 350 24.17 14.74 -1.75
CA GLN A 350 25.05 15.67 -1.02
C GLN A 350 24.64 15.73 0.47
N ILE A 351 24.51 14.56 1.09
CA ILE A 351 24.16 14.42 2.51
C ILE A 351 25.21 13.58 3.23
N PRO A 352 25.46 13.80 4.53
CA PRO A 352 26.46 13.03 5.27
C PRO A 352 25.99 11.63 5.65
N TRP A 353 24.67 11.35 5.60
CA TRP A 353 24.05 10.10 6.04
C TRP A 353 23.75 9.17 4.85
N GLY A 354 24.41 8.04 4.80
CA GLY A 354 24.28 7.03 3.74
C GLY A 354 25.60 6.30 3.48
N ILE A 355 25.60 5.41 2.50
CA ILE A 355 26.79 4.70 2.07
C ILE A 355 27.63 5.65 1.20
N PRO A 356 28.90 5.97 1.56
CA PRO A 356 29.77 6.82 0.74
C PRO A 356 30.02 6.19 -0.62
N ILE A 357 30.16 7.01 -1.65
CA ILE A 357 30.57 6.53 -2.99
C ILE A 357 32.04 6.16 -2.94
N PRO A 358 32.46 4.92 -3.30
CA PRO A 358 33.84 4.44 -3.18
C PRO A 358 34.71 4.92 -4.34
N ALA A 359 34.76 6.23 -4.53
CA ALA A 359 35.49 6.89 -5.61
C ALA A 359 36.40 7.99 -5.05
N PHE A 360 37.58 8.16 -5.70
CA PHE A 360 38.58 9.17 -5.36
C PHE A 360 39.02 9.87 -6.63
N VAL A 361 39.09 11.20 -6.58
CA VAL A 361 39.53 12.04 -7.70
C VAL A 361 41.00 12.39 -7.53
N ASN A 362 41.76 12.42 -8.60
CA ASN A 362 43.11 12.93 -8.63
C ASN A 362 43.11 14.43 -8.31
N GLU A 363 43.90 14.83 -7.28
CA GLU A 363 43.98 16.21 -6.82
C GLU A 363 44.46 17.18 -7.92
N SER A 364 45.21 16.66 -8.91
CA SER A 364 45.77 17.43 -10.02
C SER A 364 44.96 17.33 -11.30
N ASP A 365 44.11 16.32 -11.49
CA ASP A 365 43.24 16.16 -12.67
C ASP A 365 41.85 15.73 -12.24
N PRO A 366 40.87 16.63 -12.25
CA PRO A 366 39.48 16.31 -11.87
C PRO A 366 38.77 15.28 -12.75
N ARG A 367 39.36 14.86 -13.86
CA ARG A 367 38.79 13.82 -14.74
C ARG A 367 39.36 12.44 -14.49
N ASP A 368 40.41 12.33 -13.66
CA ASP A 368 41.06 11.08 -13.29
C ASP A 368 40.47 10.59 -11.93
N TRP A 369 39.62 9.59 -12.02
CA TRP A 369 38.89 8.96 -10.89
C TRP A 369 39.33 7.53 -10.74
N ILE A 370 39.49 7.07 -9.49
CA ILE A 370 39.75 5.68 -9.16
C ILE A 370 38.72 5.14 -8.17
N PHE A 371 38.42 3.85 -8.30
CA PHE A 371 37.66 3.11 -7.31
C PHE A 371 38.53 2.74 -6.12
N ASN A 372 38.08 3.02 -4.86
CA ASN A 372 38.70 2.53 -3.66
C ASN A 372 37.70 2.46 -2.51
N ILE A 373 37.69 1.32 -1.81
CA ILE A 373 36.75 1.03 -0.70
C ILE A 373 37.18 1.71 0.63
N ARG A 374 38.34 2.31 0.72
CA ARG A 374 38.80 3.05 1.93
C ARG A 374 38.12 4.40 2.07
N THR A 375 36.80 4.41 2.09
CA THR A 375 35.98 5.63 2.15
C THR A 375 36.00 6.33 3.52
N ASP A 376 36.62 5.77 4.50
CA ASP A 376 36.96 6.37 5.79
C ASP A 376 38.18 7.32 5.70
N GLU A 377 39.04 7.15 4.68
CA GLU A 377 40.17 8.03 4.44
C GLU A 377 39.77 9.22 3.54
N ARG A 378 40.22 10.42 3.88
CA ARG A 378 39.97 11.63 3.05
C ARG A 378 40.88 11.72 1.83
N LYS A 379 42.08 11.20 1.96
CA LYS A 379 43.10 11.18 0.91
C LYS A 379 43.83 9.86 0.89
N ILE A 380 44.07 9.35 -0.31
CA ILE A 380 44.90 8.17 -0.52
C ILE A 380 45.99 8.50 -1.56
N VAL A 381 47.13 7.81 -1.48
CA VAL A 381 48.22 7.93 -2.46
C VAL A 381 48.34 6.60 -3.22
N VAL A 382 48.18 6.67 -4.54
CA VAL A 382 48.30 5.50 -5.44
C VAL A 382 49.39 5.84 -6.48
N ASN A 383 50.44 5.03 -6.54
CA ASN A 383 51.55 5.23 -7.47
C ASN A 383 52.18 6.68 -7.46
N GLY A 384 52.23 7.30 -6.28
CA GLY A 384 52.74 8.65 -6.13
C GLY A 384 51.74 9.79 -6.43
N THR A 385 50.56 9.47 -6.93
CA THR A 385 49.49 10.44 -7.16
C THR A 385 48.54 10.49 -5.97
N THR A 386 48.20 11.69 -5.52
CA THR A 386 47.23 11.91 -4.44
C THR A 386 45.82 11.99 -4.99
N TYR A 387 44.97 11.21 -4.38
CA TYR A 387 43.54 11.18 -4.73
C TYR A 387 42.69 11.60 -3.53
N ILE A 388 41.70 12.44 -3.76
CA ILE A 388 40.76 12.96 -2.74
C ILE A 388 39.46 12.21 -2.85
N ARG A 389 38.92 11.79 -1.70
CA ARG A 389 37.65 11.04 -1.60
C ARG A 389 36.48 11.85 -2.16
N GLU A 390 35.55 11.15 -2.86
CA GLU A 390 34.22 11.65 -3.17
C GLU A 390 33.42 11.90 -1.87
N GLU A 391 32.78 13.06 -1.78
CA GLU A 391 32.02 13.45 -0.60
C GLU A 391 30.53 13.01 -0.67
N ASP A 392 30.04 12.65 -1.84
CA ASP A 392 28.65 12.23 -2.01
C ASP A 392 28.39 10.82 -1.44
N THR A 393 27.17 10.57 -1.00
CA THR A 393 26.67 9.23 -0.65
C THR A 393 25.78 8.71 -1.75
N PHE A 394 25.59 7.39 -1.79
CA PHE A 394 24.63 6.80 -2.70
C PHE A 394 23.19 7.19 -2.37
N ASP A 395 22.36 7.31 -3.39
CA ASP A 395 20.91 7.23 -3.28
C ASP A 395 20.53 5.94 -2.52
N THR A 396 19.68 6.06 -1.51
CA THR A 396 19.20 4.94 -0.70
C THR A 396 18.66 3.78 -1.57
N TRP A 397 17.98 4.11 -2.66
CA TRP A 397 17.43 3.10 -3.55
C TRP A 397 18.49 2.25 -4.25
N PHE A 398 19.75 2.67 -4.30
CA PHE A 398 20.83 1.88 -4.86
C PHE A 398 21.18 0.68 -3.96
N SER A 399 21.21 0.86 -2.64
CA SER A 399 21.37 -0.24 -1.70
C SER A 399 20.08 -1.07 -1.56
N SER A 400 18.94 -0.41 -1.43
CA SER A 400 17.64 -1.07 -1.24
C SER A 400 17.20 -1.87 -2.46
N GLY A 401 17.58 -1.44 -3.68
CA GLY A 401 17.31 -2.19 -4.91
C GLY A 401 18.08 -3.50 -5.03
N GLN A 402 19.06 -3.74 -4.18
CA GLN A 402 19.87 -4.97 -4.12
C GLN A 402 19.37 -5.94 -3.05
N TRP A 403 18.32 -5.59 -2.33
CA TRP A 403 17.86 -6.24 -1.12
C TRP A 403 17.64 -7.76 -1.22
N PRO A 404 16.97 -8.31 -2.25
CA PRO A 404 16.66 -9.75 -2.30
C PRO A 404 17.89 -10.65 -2.24
N TYR A 405 18.94 -10.34 -2.98
CA TYR A 405 20.13 -11.16 -3.00
C TYR A 405 21.14 -10.83 -1.87
N ILE A 406 21.05 -9.64 -1.27
CA ILE A 406 21.85 -9.26 -0.10
C ILE A 406 21.35 -9.98 1.15
N VAL A 407 20.05 -9.92 1.46
CA VAL A 407 19.50 -10.50 2.71
C VAL A 407 19.56 -12.02 2.71
N THR A 408 19.50 -12.64 1.53
CA THR A 408 19.65 -14.08 1.37
C THR A 408 21.12 -14.51 1.27
N ASP A 409 22.04 -13.56 1.21
CA ASP A 409 23.47 -13.81 0.99
C ASP A 409 23.75 -14.71 -0.23
N TYR A 410 22.93 -14.51 -1.26
CA TYR A 410 22.90 -15.39 -2.43
C TYR A 410 24.22 -15.39 -3.19
N LEU A 411 24.87 -14.22 -3.34
CA LEU A 411 26.11 -14.10 -4.11
C LEU A 411 27.30 -14.86 -3.46
N ASN A 412 27.26 -15.02 -2.15
CA ASN A 412 28.31 -15.73 -1.40
C ASN A 412 27.92 -17.18 -1.03
N GLY A 413 26.73 -17.63 -1.40
CA GLY A 413 26.25 -18.98 -1.05
C GLY A 413 25.97 -19.17 0.44
N GLY A 414 25.52 -18.11 1.13
CA GLY A 414 25.21 -18.15 2.55
C GLY A 414 24.04 -19.06 2.90
N GLU A 415 23.76 -19.21 4.20
CA GLU A 415 22.71 -20.11 4.75
C GLU A 415 21.33 -19.87 4.13
N LEU A 416 21.00 -18.60 3.87
CA LEU A 416 19.71 -18.19 3.32
C LEU A 416 19.67 -18.18 1.78
N ALA A 417 20.76 -18.52 1.09
CA ALA A 417 20.83 -18.47 -0.38
C ALA A 417 19.76 -19.34 -1.08
N LYS A 418 19.30 -20.40 -0.42
CA LYS A 418 18.22 -21.28 -0.91
C LYS A 418 16.88 -20.58 -1.10
N TYR A 419 16.66 -19.45 -0.42
CA TYR A 419 15.43 -18.67 -0.51
C TYR A 419 15.44 -17.60 -1.62
N PHE A 420 16.51 -17.55 -2.42
CA PHE A 420 16.59 -16.67 -3.58
C PHE A 420 16.44 -17.48 -4.89
N PRO A 421 15.56 -17.07 -5.81
CA PRO A 421 14.58 -15.95 -5.76
C PRO A 421 13.53 -16.15 -4.65
N THR A 422 13.06 -15.03 -4.07
CA THR A 422 12.01 -15.08 -3.06
C THR A 422 10.64 -15.42 -3.69
N SER A 423 9.69 -15.93 -2.91
CA SER A 423 8.37 -16.30 -3.42
C SER A 423 7.51 -15.08 -3.71
N LEU A 424 7.51 -14.11 -2.80
CA LEU A 424 6.64 -12.94 -2.86
C LEU A 424 7.40 -11.66 -2.47
N MET A 425 7.18 -10.60 -3.25
CA MET A 425 7.46 -9.24 -2.88
C MET A 425 6.15 -8.53 -2.55
N GLU A 426 5.91 -8.24 -1.28
CA GLU A 426 4.76 -7.47 -0.82
C GLU A 426 5.22 -6.06 -0.41
N THR A 427 4.58 -5.02 -0.94
CA THR A 427 4.92 -3.62 -0.62
C THR A 427 3.81 -2.63 -0.98
N GLY A 428 3.97 -1.37 -0.56
CA GLY A 428 3.11 -0.26 -0.98
C GLY A 428 3.19 0.03 -2.48
N MET A 429 2.05 0.30 -3.09
CA MET A 429 1.98 0.62 -4.51
C MET A 429 2.75 1.90 -4.90
N ASP A 430 2.96 2.80 -3.95
CA ASP A 430 3.63 4.08 -4.13
C ASP A 430 5.15 3.94 -4.36
N ILE A 431 5.77 2.87 -3.86
CA ILE A 431 7.19 2.60 -4.06
C ILE A 431 7.48 1.51 -5.12
N MET A 432 6.48 1.07 -5.88
CA MET A 432 6.67 0.10 -6.97
C MET A 432 7.76 0.55 -7.96
N ARG A 433 7.70 1.80 -8.42
CA ARG A 433 8.67 2.37 -9.36
C ARG A 433 10.03 2.59 -8.74
N ALA A 434 10.06 3.00 -7.46
CA ALA A 434 11.30 3.29 -6.76
C ALA A 434 12.03 2.03 -6.29
N TRP A 435 11.31 1.00 -5.88
CA TRP A 435 11.90 -0.17 -5.25
C TRP A 435 11.76 -1.45 -6.07
N VAL A 436 10.52 -1.84 -6.43
CA VAL A 436 10.29 -3.09 -7.17
C VAL A 436 11.02 -3.09 -8.52
N ALA A 437 10.93 -1.98 -9.28
CA ALA A 437 11.65 -1.83 -10.55
C ALA A 437 13.16 -2.02 -10.40
N ARG A 438 13.75 -1.38 -9.38
CA ARG A 438 15.20 -1.45 -9.13
C ARG A 438 15.64 -2.84 -8.69
N MET A 439 14.85 -3.51 -7.83
CA MET A 439 15.14 -4.89 -7.45
C MET A 439 15.14 -5.83 -8.66
N ILE A 440 14.21 -5.68 -9.59
CA ILE A 440 14.15 -6.51 -10.80
C ILE A 440 15.40 -6.26 -11.67
N MET A 441 15.72 -5.00 -11.96
CA MET A 441 16.85 -4.62 -12.80
C MET A 441 18.19 -5.03 -12.20
N LEU A 442 18.43 -4.71 -10.92
CA LEU A 442 19.70 -5.00 -10.26
C LEU A 442 19.89 -6.50 -10.01
N SER A 443 18.81 -7.22 -9.72
CA SER A 443 18.86 -8.66 -9.56
C SER A 443 19.22 -9.37 -10.87
N LEU A 444 18.56 -9.04 -11.97
CA LEU A 444 18.89 -9.58 -13.29
C LEU A 444 20.35 -9.27 -13.66
N TYR A 445 20.81 -8.04 -13.44
CA TYR A 445 22.18 -7.64 -13.73
C TYR A 445 23.21 -8.41 -12.90
N ARG A 446 22.98 -8.57 -11.58
CA ARG A 446 23.96 -9.18 -10.66
C ARG A 446 23.92 -10.69 -10.64
N THR A 447 22.76 -11.29 -10.80
CA THR A 447 22.54 -12.72 -10.58
C THR A 447 22.07 -13.47 -11.81
N GLY A 448 21.65 -12.79 -12.87
CA GLY A 448 20.97 -13.37 -14.02
C GLY A 448 19.58 -13.94 -13.70
N LYS A 449 19.03 -13.68 -12.51
CA LYS A 449 17.73 -14.20 -12.05
C LYS A 449 16.80 -13.08 -11.64
N LEU A 450 15.50 -13.31 -11.84
CA LEU A 450 14.46 -12.48 -11.24
C LEU A 450 14.50 -12.58 -9.72
N PRO A 451 14.20 -11.50 -8.97
CA PRO A 451 14.33 -11.49 -7.52
C PRO A 451 13.20 -12.22 -6.79
N PHE A 452 12.01 -12.31 -7.40
CA PHE A 452 10.78 -12.88 -6.82
C PHE A 452 9.82 -13.33 -7.93
N LYS A 453 8.89 -14.23 -7.56
CA LYS A 453 7.86 -14.75 -8.48
C LYS A 453 6.64 -13.87 -8.55
N ASP A 454 6.17 -13.41 -7.39
CA ASP A 454 4.94 -12.63 -7.25
C ASP A 454 5.23 -11.26 -6.67
N VAL A 455 4.44 -10.26 -7.08
CA VAL A 455 4.43 -8.91 -6.53
C VAL A 455 3.00 -8.58 -6.08
N TYR A 456 2.80 -8.45 -4.78
CA TYR A 456 1.55 -7.96 -4.22
C TYR A 456 1.72 -6.50 -3.80
N LEU A 457 0.87 -5.63 -4.31
CA LEU A 457 0.90 -4.21 -4.01
C LEU A 457 -0.31 -3.84 -3.16
N HIS A 458 -0.09 -3.44 -1.91
CA HIS A 458 -1.16 -2.91 -1.10
C HIS A 458 -1.38 -1.41 -1.34
N GLY A 459 -2.62 -0.95 -1.12
CA GLY A 459 -2.95 0.47 -1.09
C GLY A 459 -2.58 1.12 0.24
N MET A 460 -2.51 2.44 0.27
CA MET A 460 -2.23 3.20 1.48
C MET A 460 -3.42 3.12 2.47
N VAL A 461 -3.10 3.09 3.75
CA VAL A 461 -4.07 3.30 4.82
C VAL A 461 -4.22 4.80 5.02
N ASN A 462 -5.39 5.33 4.71
CA ASN A 462 -5.74 6.74 4.91
C ASN A 462 -6.36 6.93 6.31
N ASP A 463 -6.52 8.19 6.73
CA ASP A 463 -7.27 8.51 7.95
C ASP A 463 -8.77 8.19 7.81
N GLU A 464 -9.55 8.39 8.85
CA GLU A 464 -10.99 8.12 8.88
C GLU A 464 -11.78 8.94 7.83
N HIS A 465 -11.20 10.04 7.33
CA HIS A 465 -11.77 10.90 6.29
C HIS A 465 -11.22 10.59 4.89
N ASN A 466 -10.56 9.44 4.74
CA ASN A 466 -9.90 8.99 3.51
C ASN A 466 -8.81 9.95 2.99
N GLN A 467 -8.16 10.71 3.89
CA GLN A 467 -7.02 11.56 3.55
C GLN A 467 -5.70 10.85 3.85
N LYS A 468 -4.70 11.09 3.01
CA LYS A 468 -3.34 10.56 3.24
C LYS A 468 -2.82 11.02 4.60
N MET A 469 -2.42 10.05 5.42
CA MET A 469 -1.82 10.32 6.73
C MET A 469 -0.45 10.98 6.58
N SER A 470 -0.20 12.02 7.37
CA SER A 470 1.13 12.62 7.47
C SER A 470 1.35 13.24 8.86
N LYS A 471 2.60 13.19 9.33
CA LYS A 471 2.97 13.82 10.62
C LYS A 471 2.70 15.33 10.65
N SER A 472 2.81 15.99 9.50
CA SER A 472 2.56 17.44 9.37
C SER A 472 1.09 17.81 9.50
N LYS A 473 0.17 16.90 9.17
CA LYS A 473 -1.28 17.08 9.33
C LYS A 473 -1.80 16.64 10.70
N GLY A 474 -1.00 15.91 11.47
CA GLY A 474 -1.40 15.39 12.78
C GLY A 474 -2.45 14.27 12.74
N ASN A 475 -2.69 13.66 11.56
CA ASN A 475 -3.72 12.66 11.33
C ASN A 475 -3.15 11.22 11.26
N VAL A 476 -1.95 11.00 11.77
CA VAL A 476 -1.30 9.69 11.80
C VAL A 476 -1.88 8.84 12.93
N ILE A 477 -2.37 7.65 12.60
CA ILE A 477 -2.82 6.67 13.57
C ILE A 477 -1.62 5.85 14.03
N ASN A 478 -1.35 5.87 15.34
CA ASN A 478 -0.27 5.10 15.93
C ASN A 478 -0.74 3.64 16.16
N PRO A 479 -0.14 2.64 15.52
CA PRO A 479 -0.53 1.24 15.72
C PRO A 479 -0.43 0.78 17.16
N MET A 480 0.51 1.32 17.94
CA MET A 480 0.71 0.92 19.32
C MET A 480 -0.40 1.42 20.27
N GLU A 481 -1.07 2.51 19.93
CA GLU A 481 -2.29 2.95 20.63
C GLU A 481 -3.43 1.97 20.39
N LEU A 482 -3.59 1.49 19.15
CA LEU A 482 -4.58 0.47 18.82
C LEU A 482 -4.29 -0.86 19.55
N VAL A 483 -3.02 -1.26 19.59
CA VAL A 483 -2.59 -2.45 20.34
C VAL A 483 -2.89 -2.31 21.84
N SER A 484 -2.64 -1.14 22.41
CA SER A 484 -2.93 -0.88 23.82
C SER A 484 -4.41 -0.86 24.16
N GLU A 485 -5.26 -0.33 23.24
CA GLU A 485 -6.71 -0.18 23.45
C GLU A 485 -7.48 -1.48 23.12
N PHE A 486 -7.10 -2.19 22.06
CA PHE A 486 -7.87 -3.30 21.50
C PHE A 486 -7.15 -4.64 21.49
N GLY A 487 -5.84 -4.65 21.68
CA GLY A 487 -5.00 -5.83 21.54
C GLY A 487 -4.44 -6.02 20.12
N SER A 488 -3.36 -6.80 20.04
CA SER A 488 -2.64 -7.03 18.77
C SER A 488 -3.48 -7.78 17.75
N ASP A 489 -4.18 -8.84 18.15
CA ASP A 489 -5.00 -9.65 17.24
C ASP A 489 -6.14 -8.84 16.63
N ALA A 490 -6.83 -8.02 17.44
CA ALA A 490 -7.88 -7.14 16.96
C ALA A 490 -7.35 -6.09 15.96
N THR A 491 -6.17 -5.54 16.23
CA THR A 491 -5.49 -4.60 15.34
C THR A 491 -5.11 -5.26 14.01
N ARG A 492 -4.56 -6.49 14.07
CA ARG A 492 -4.16 -7.28 12.87
C ARG A 492 -5.36 -7.57 11.99
N MET A 493 -6.44 -8.11 12.53
CA MET A 493 -7.66 -8.44 11.78
C MET A 493 -8.36 -7.19 11.25
N GLY A 494 -8.50 -6.16 12.09
CA GLY A 494 -9.22 -4.94 11.72
C GLY A 494 -8.54 -4.15 10.58
N ILE A 495 -7.19 -4.16 10.50
CA ILE A 495 -6.49 -3.41 9.48
C ILE A 495 -6.57 -4.05 8.08
N ILE A 496 -6.86 -5.34 7.97
CA ILE A 496 -7.02 -6.05 6.69
C ILE A 496 -8.47 -6.11 6.20
N ALA A 497 -9.42 -5.81 7.06
CA ALA A 497 -10.85 -5.93 6.75
C ALA A 497 -11.27 -5.06 5.55
N GLY A 498 -11.95 -5.66 4.57
CA GLY A 498 -12.48 -5.01 3.38
C GLY A 498 -11.42 -4.53 2.38
N ARG A 499 -10.14 -4.93 2.50
CA ARG A 499 -9.07 -4.45 1.62
C ARG A 499 -8.88 -5.32 0.39
N ALA A 500 -8.62 -4.63 -0.73
CA ALA A 500 -8.23 -5.23 -2.00
C ALA A 500 -6.84 -4.73 -2.44
N PRO A 501 -6.15 -5.45 -3.36
CA PRO A 501 -4.85 -5.05 -3.88
C PRO A 501 -4.88 -3.64 -4.51
N ALA A 502 -3.87 -2.83 -4.23
CA ALA A 502 -3.66 -1.47 -4.73
C ALA A 502 -4.81 -0.48 -4.48
N GLN A 503 -5.71 -0.79 -3.56
CA GLN A 503 -6.81 0.10 -3.19
C GLN A 503 -6.47 0.92 -1.94
N HIS A 504 -6.49 2.24 -2.05
CA HIS A 504 -6.44 3.14 -0.90
C HIS A 504 -7.75 3.02 -0.12
N GLN A 505 -7.65 2.91 1.20
CA GLN A 505 -8.83 2.77 2.05
C GLN A 505 -8.67 3.53 3.35
N ALA A 506 -9.75 4.17 3.78
CA ALA A 506 -9.83 4.80 5.09
C ALA A 506 -9.66 3.77 6.22
N PHE A 507 -9.03 4.18 7.30
CA PHE A 507 -8.97 3.39 8.52
C PHE A 507 -10.37 3.25 9.12
N ASN A 508 -10.75 2.03 9.49
CA ASN A 508 -12.04 1.73 10.08
C ASN A 508 -11.88 1.21 11.51
N LYS A 509 -12.08 2.10 12.50
CA LYS A 509 -12.03 1.72 13.92
C LYS A 509 -13.11 0.68 14.28
N GLY A 510 -14.27 0.73 13.62
CA GLY A 510 -15.34 -0.24 13.81
C GLY A 510 -14.92 -1.67 13.48
N ALA A 511 -14.09 -1.86 12.43
CA ALA A 511 -13.55 -3.17 12.07
C ALA A 511 -12.60 -3.71 13.17
N VAL A 512 -11.80 -2.85 13.81
CA VAL A 512 -10.94 -3.26 14.94
C VAL A 512 -11.78 -3.67 16.15
N ILE A 513 -12.88 -2.95 16.44
CA ILE A 513 -13.81 -3.29 17.52
C ILE A 513 -14.48 -4.63 17.24
N ALA A 514 -14.94 -4.87 16.00
CA ALA A 514 -15.53 -6.14 15.61
C ALA A 514 -14.53 -7.31 15.77
N ALA A 515 -13.29 -7.11 15.36
CA ALA A 515 -12.22 -8.08 15.53
C ALA A 515 -11.90 -8.38 17.01
N ARG A 516 -11.90 -7.37 17.89
CA ARG A 516 -11.78 -7.57 19.35
C ARG A 516 -12.92 -8.44 19.87
N ASN A 517 -14.15 -8.17 19.46
CA ASN A 517 -15.31 -8.94 19.87
C ASN A 517 -15.21 -10.40 19.38
N PHE A 518 -14.67 -10.60 18.17
CA PHE A 518 -14.38 -11.94 17.65
C PHE A 518 -13.36 -12.69 18.53
N CYS A 519 -12.24 -12.06 18.90
CA CYS A 519 -11.25 -12.68 19.78
C CYS A 519 -11.87 -13.05 21.15
N ASN A 520 -12.72 -12.17 21.69
CA ASN A 520 -13.44 -12.46 22.95
C ASN A 520 -14.45 -13.63 22.78
N LYS A 521 -15.14 -13.71 21.63
CA LYS A 521 -16.06 -14.82 21.34
C LYS A 521 -15.29 -16.14 21.26
N LEU A 522 -14.15 -16.17 20.55
CA LEU A 522 -13.28 -17.34 20.46
C LEU A 522 -12.77 -17.79 21.83
N TRP A 523 -12.37 -16.86 22.68
CA TRP A 523 -11.98 -17.15 24.06
C TRP A 523 -13.11 -17.80 24.86
N ASN A 524 -14.34 -17.29 24.74
CA ASN A 524 -15.50 -17.85 25.42
C ASN A 524 -15.90 -19.23 24.89
N ILE A 525 -15.74 -19.48 23.59
CA ILE A 525 -15.90 -20.82 23.01
C ILE A 525 -14.88 -21.78 23.64
N ALA A 526 -13.62 -21.38 23.70
CA ALA A 526 -12.57 -22.21 24.29
C ALA A 526 -12.86 -22.56 25.76
N ARG A 527 -13.31 -21.61 26.58
CA ARG A 527 -13.72 -21.86 27.96
C ARG A 527 -14.89 -22.83 28.07
N PHE A 528 -15.85 -22.74 27.15
CA PHE A 528 -16.97 -23.70 27.12
C PHE A 528 -16.47 -25.09 26.78
N VAL A 529 -15.64 -25.23 25.73
CA VAL A 529 -15.09 -26.51 25.30
C VAL A 529 -14.25 -27.11 26.42
N GLU A 530 -13.33 -26.36 27.03
CA GLU A 530 -12.51 -26.77 28.17
C GLU A 530 -13.38 -27.38 29.30
N ALA A 531 -14.45 -26.68 29.66
CA ALA A 531 -15.36 -27.16 30.71
C ALA A 531 -16.09 -28.48 30.37
N GLN A 532 -16.21 -28.81 29.07
CA GLN A 532 -16.88 -30.03 28.62
C GLN A 532 -15.89 -31.20 28.44
N ILE A 533 -14.68 -30.91 27.91
CA ILE A 533 -13.71 -31.98 27.59
C ILE A 533 -12.88 -32.43 28.80
N GLY A 534 -12.76 -31.62 29.85
CA GLY A 534 -11.93 -31.93 31.03
C GLY A 534 -10.46 -32.15 30.65
N ASP A 535 -9.83 -33.20 31.21
CA ASP A 535 -8.43 -33.56 30.92
C ASP A 535 -8.25 -34.37 29.61
N GLU A 536 -9.34 -34.69 28.91
CA GLU A 536 -9.32 -35.48 27.66
C GLU A 536 -9.09 -34.55 26.43
N HIS A 537 -7.90 -33.97 26.30
CA HIS A 537 -7.60 -33.05 25.22
C HIS A 537 -7.15 -33.72 23.91
N GLN A 538 -7.01 -35.07 23.90
CA GLN A 538 -6.53 -35.79 22.72
C GLN A 538 -7.58 -35.81 21.61
N ILE A 539 -7.16 -35.36 20.41
CA ILE A 539 -7.92 -35.57 19.19
C ILE A 539 -7.73 -37.03 18.81
N VAL A 540 -8.73 -37.86 19.12
CA VAL A 540 -8.81 -39.28 18.70
C VAL A 540 -9.69 -39.41 17.47
N ASP A 541 -9.82 -40.60 16.91
CA ASP A 541 -10.71 -40.85 15.78
C ASP A 541 -12.10 -40.26 16.03
N LEU A 542 -12.58 -39.40 15.11
CA LEU A 542 -13.84 -38.73 15.25
C LEU A 542 -14.99 -39.68 14.93
N GLU A 543 -15.90 -39.84 15.87
CA GLU A 543 -17.17 -40.56 15.69
C GLU A 543 -18.33 -39.58 15.77
N PRO A 544 -18.83 -39.04 14.65
CA PRO A 544 -19.98 -38.16 14.63
C PRO A 544 -21.24 -38.90 15.11
N GLN A 545 -21.98 -38.32 16.04
CA GLN A 545 -23.16 -38.95 16.68
C GLN A 545 -24.47 -38.33 16.25
N THR A 546 -24.43 -37.09 15.78
CA THR A 546 -25.63 -36.30 15.43
C THR A 546 -25.47 -35.64 14.06
N PRO A 547 -26.59 -35.28 13.42
CA PRO A 547 -26.55 -34.47 12.19
C PRO A 547 -25.71 -33.17 12.35
N ALA A 548 -25.72 -32.55 13.52
CA ALA A 548 -24.93 -31.36 13.84
C ALA A 548 -23.42 -31.63 13.79
N ASP A 549 -23.00 -32.82 14.21
CA ASP A 549 -21.61 -33.26 14.19
C ASP A 549 -21.09 -33.38 12.73
N HIS A 550 -21.86 -34.03 11.86
CA HIS A 550 -21.52 -34.13 10.44
C HIS A 550 -21.49 -32.76 9.76
N TRP A 551 -22.44 -31.92 10.15
CA TRP A 551 -22.54 -30.58 9.59
C TRP A 551 -21.35 -29.70 9.96
N ILE A 552 -20.91 -29.68 11.23
CA ILE A 552 -19.76 -28.85 11.63
C ILE A 552 -18.45 -29.35 11.03
N ILE A 553 -18.29 -30.67 10.85
CA ILE A 553 -17.12 -31.22 10.14
C ILE A 553 -17.09 -30.67 8.71
N ARG A 554 -18.22 -30.72 7.99
CA ARG A 554 -18.33 -30.15 6.65
C ARG A 554 -17.96 -28.67 6.64
N GLN A 555 -18.55 -27.86 7.54
CA GLN A 555 -18.32 -26.41 7.56
C GLN A 555 -16.85 -26.05 7.82
N LEU A 556 -16.21 -26.73 8.77
CA LEU A 556 -14.81 -26.48 9.08
C LEU A 556 -13.84 -27.01 8.02
N ASN A 557 -14.16 -28.13 7.36
CA ASN A 557 -13.40 -28.59 6.19
C ASN A 557 -13.46 -27.57 5.06
N ASP A 558 -14.67 -27.08 4.74
CA ASP A 558 -14.89 -26.08 3.69
C ASP A 558 -14.22 -24.76 4.05
N ALA A 559 -14.29 -24.33 5.31
CA ALA A 559 -13.61 -23.13 5.77
C ALA A 559 -12.10 -23.23 5.66
N ALA A 560 -11.49 -24.34 6.12
CA ALA A 560 -10.06 -24.55 6.03
C ALA A 560 -9.55 -24.54 4.58
N ASN A 561 -10.27 -25.21 3.68
CA ASN A 561 -9.97 -25.18 2.25
C ASN A 561 -10.13 -23.80 1.63
N ASN A 562 -11.23 -23.11 1.93
CA ASN A 562 -11.52 -21.78 1.40
C ASN A 562 -10.51 -20.72 1.88
N VAL A 563 -10.10 -20.78 3.16
CA VAL A 563 -9.05 -19.92 3.70
C VAL A 563 -7.73 -20.18 2.97
N ALA A 564 -7.35 -21.45 2.80
CA ALA A 564 -6.14 -21.83 2.07
C ALA A 564 -6.14 -21.27 0.64
N VAL A 565 -7.21 -21.52 -0.13
CA VAL A 565 -7.35 -21.04 -1.52
C VAL A 565 -7.28 -19.51 -1.59
N ARG A 566 -7.92 -18.80 -0.65
CA ARG A 566 -7.90 -17.34 -0.63
C ARG A 566 -6.53 -16.79 -0.26
N LEU A 567 -5.80 -17.41 0.65
CA LEU A 567 -4.43 -17.00 1.00
C LEU A 567 -3.45 -17.24 -0.14
N GLU A 568 -3.55 -18.35 -0.86
CA GLU A 568 -2.76 -18.63 -2.07
C GLU A 568 -3.06 -17.60 -3.20
N GLN A 569 -4.23 -17.00 -3.19
CA GLN A 569 -4.63 -15.94 -4.12
C GLN A 569 -4.40 -14.53 -3.57
N TYR A 570 -3.79 -14.38 -2.41
CA TYR A 570 -3.57 -13.10 -1.72
C TYR A 570 -4.87 -12.33 -1.41
N ARG A 571 -6.00 -13.03 -1.20
CA ARG A 571 -7.32 -12.48 -0.87
C ARG A 571 -7.49 -12.44 0.66
N PHE A 572 -6.67 -11.65 1.32
CA PHE A 572 -6.52 -11.62 2.79
C PHE A 572 -7.82 -11.30 3.54
N SER A 573 -8.55 -10.27 3.10
CA SER A 573 -9.81 -9.88 3.75
C SER A 573 -10.84 -11.00 3.66
N GLU A 574 -11.02 -11.60 2.50
CA GLU A 574 -11.98 -12.66 2.30
C GLU A 574 -11.60 -13.96 3.04
N ALA A 575 -10.29 -14.20 3.20
CA ALA A 575 -9.83 -15.30 4.05
C ALA A 575 -10.20 -15.04 5.52
N ALA A 576 -9.97 -13.81 6.02
CA ALA A 576 -10.36 -13.43 7.38
C ALA A 576 -11.87 -13.48 7.61
N ASP A 577 -12.67 -13.05 6.63
CA ASP A 577 -14.13 -13.12 6.67
C ASP A 577 -14.63 -14.57 6.74
N THR A 578 -13.96 -15.48 6.00
CA THR A 578 -14.26 -16.92 6.08
C THR A 578 -14.01 -17.46 7.48
N VAL A 579 -12.89 -17.12 8.09
CA VAL A 579 -12.57 -17.50 9.48
C VAL A 579 -13.61 -16.93 10.44
N TYR A 580 -13.97 -15.67 10.26
CA TYR A 580 -14.98 -15.02 11.09
C TYR A 580 -16.31 -15.79 11.08
N HIS A 581 -16.87 -16.07 9.90
CA HIS A 581 -18.15 -16.75 9.75
C HIS A 581 -18.11 -18.20 10.23
N ALA A 582 -17.06 -18.95 9.93
CA ALA A 582 -16.92 -20.33 10.40
C ALA A 582 -16.90 -20.43 11.93
N ILE A 583 -16.28 -19.46 12.61
CA ILE A 583 -16.15 -19.48 14.07
C ILE A 583 -17.33 -18.81 14.77
N TRP A 584 -17.75 -17.64 14.28
CA TRP A 584 -18.83 -16.88 14.94
C TRP A 584 -20.20 -17.49 14.65
N ASP A 585 -20.52 -17.68 13.38
CA ASP A 585 -21.85 -18.14 12.98
C ASP A 585 -21.96 -19.66 13.10
N ASP A 586 -21.08 -20.44 12.46
CA ASP A 586 -21.24 -21.88 12.39
C ASP A 586 -20.85 -22.56 13.70
N LEU A 587 -19.62 -22.33 14.20
CA LEU A 587 -19.19 -22.99 15.43
C LEU A 587 -19.97 -22.47 16.67
N ALA A 588 -19.98 -21.15 16.91
CA ALA A 588 -20.50 -20.63 18.18
C ALA A 588 -22.02 -20.58 18.21
N ASP A 589 -22.69 -20.06 17.19
CA ASP A 589 -24.13 -19.81 17.22
C ASP A 589 -24.94 -21.05 16.92
N TRP A 590 -24.34 -22.02 16.19
CA TRP A 590 -25.05 -23.25 15.84
C TRP A 590 -24.49 -24.49 16.54
N TYR A 591 -23.21 -24.84 16.29
CA TYR A 591 -22.71 -26.13 16.79
C TYR A 591 -22.57 -26.17 18.30
N ILE A 592 -21.99 -25.15 18.92
CA ILE A 592 -21.86 -25.09 20.39
C ILE A 592 -23.23 -25.12 21.05
N GLU A 593 -24.21 -24.44 20.50
CA GLU A 593 -25.57 -24.47 21.07
C GLU A 593 -26.25 -25.83 20.87
N SER A 594 -26.11 -26.48 19.73
CA SER A 594 -26.69 -27.81 19.49
C SER A 594 -25.99 -28.89 20.31
N SER A 595 -24.68 -28.81 20.50
CA SER A 595 -23.90 -29.79 21.27
C SER A 595 -24.27 -29.83 22.76
N LYS A 596 -24.97 -28.82 23.29
CA LYS A 596 -25.46 -28.83 24.68
C LYS A 596 -26.54 -29.91 24.95
N THR A 597 -27.16 -30.43 23.91
CA THR A 597 -28.15 -31.53 24.03
C THR A 597 -27.50 -32.90 23.97
N THR A 598 -26.47 -33.06 23.17
CA THR A 598 -25.70 -34.30 23.05
C THR A 598 -24.22 -33.91 22.90
N ILE A 599 -23.45 -34.12 23.98
CA ILE A 599 -22.05 -33.69 24.04
C ILE A 599 -21.15 -34.75 23.43
N ASN A 600 -20.53 -34.40 22.28
CA ASN A 600 -19.48 -35.20 21.66
C ASN A 600 -18.12 -34.50 21.96
N ARG A 601 -17.46 -34.94 23.04
CA ARG A 601 -16.22 -34.31 23.54
C ARG A 601 -15.07 -34.33 22.53
N PRO A 602 -14.73 -35.47 21.89
CA PRO A 602 -13.69 -35.49 20.87
C PRO A 602 -13.95 -34.53 19.74
N LEU A 603 -15.20 -34.44 19.30
CA LEU A 603 -15.57 -33.56 18.19
C LEU A 603 -15.55 -32.06 18.58
N LEU A 604 -15.98 -31.74 19.81
CA LEU A 604 -15.83 -30.38 20.34
C LEU A 604 -14.36 -29.95 20.42
N SER A 605 -13.49 -30.82 20.88
CA SER A 605 -12.05 -30.58 20.94
C SER A 605 -11.48 -30.36 19.53
N TRP A 606 -11.80 -31.26 18.58
CA TRP A 606 -11.38 -31.13 17.18
C TRP A 606 -11.90 -29.83 16.51
N ALA A 607 -13.16 -29.50 16.73
CA ALA A 607 -13.75 -28.30 16.14
C ALA A 607 -13.08 -27.03 16.64
N LEU A 608 -12.76 -26.97 17.93
CA LEU A 608 -11.97 -25.87 18.50
C LEU A 608 -10.55 -25.85 17.92
N ALA A 609 -9.83 -26.98 17.92
CA ALA A 609 -8.47 -27.08 17.40
C ALA A 609 -8.39 -26.63 15.94
N THR A 610 -9.33 -27.11 15.09
CA THR A 610 -9.41 -26.71 13.67
C THR A 610 -9.67 -25.20 13.53
N SER A 611 -10.57 -24.66 14.34
CA SER A 611 -10.88 -23.22 14.38
C SER A 611 -9.69 -22.38 14.79
N LEU A 612 -8.91 -22.84 15.78
CA LEU A 612 -7.67 -22.17 16.20
C LEU A 612 -6.63 -22.16 15.09
N LYS A 613 -6.49 -23.28 14.38
CA LYS A 613 -5.53 -23.41 13.25
C LYS A 613 -5.87 -22.44 12.12
N ILE A 614 -7.12 -22.37 11.67
CA ILE A 614 -7.49 -21.46 10.57
C ILE A 614 -7.47 -19.99 10.98
N ALA A 615 -7.67 -19.67 12.26
CA ALA A 615 -7.61 -18.31 12.79
C ALA A 615 -6.20 -17.82 13.11
N HIS A 616 -5.24 -18.75 13.35
CA HIS A 616 -3.90 -18.43 13.81
C HIS A 616 -3.12 -17.44 12.93
N PRO A 617 -3.16 -17.50 11.60
CA PRO A 617 -2.48 -16.51 10.76
C PRO A 617 -2.95 -15.07 11.03
N PHE A 618 -4.21 -14.89 11.39
CA PHE A 618 -4.85 -13.59 11.59
C PHE A 618 -4.78 -13.09 13.03
N ALA A 619 -4.98 -14.00 13.99
CA ALA A 619 -5.09 -13.74 15.43
C ALA A 619 -4.14 -14.66 16.25
N PRO A 620 -2.80 -14.47 16.11
CA PRO A 620 -1.82 -15.42 16.65
C PRO A 620 -1.78 -15.48 18.17
N PHE A 621 -2.06 -14.39 18.88
CA PHE A 621 -1.92 -14.37 20.35
C PHE A 621 -3.03 -15.15 21.05
N VAL A 622 -4.28 -14.87 20.71
CA VAL A 622 -5.43 -15.55 21.34
C VAL A 622 -5.44 -17.03 21.00
N THR A 623 -5.14 -17.37 19.75
CA THR A 623 -5.12 -18.77 19.29
C THR A 623 -3.97 -19.56 19.91
N GLU A 624 -2.78 -18.99 19.98
CA GLU A 624 -1.64 -19.62 20.65
C GLU A 624 -1.90 -19.79 22.14
N THR A 625 -2.45 -18.76 22.80
CA THR A 625 -2.74 -18.82 24.24
C THR A 625 -3.72 -19.95 24.55
N ILE A 626 -4.81 -20.07 23.76
CA ILE A 626 -5.79 -21.17 23.94
C ILE A 626 -5.13 -22.52 23.66
N TRP A 627 -4.33 -22.62 22.58
CA TRP A 627 -3.65 -23.84 22.20
C TRP A 627 -2.74 -24.39 23.29
N GLN A 628 -1.93 -23.49 23.87
CA GLN A 628 -1.01 -23.84 24.96
C GLN A 628 -1.77 -24.18 26.27
N THR A 629 -2.84 -23.43 26.57
CA THR A 629 -3.64 -23.65 27.79
C THR A 629 -4.32 -25.02 27.78
N LEU A 630 -4.80 -25.45 26.60
CA LEU A 630 -5.48 -26.74 26.43
C LEU A 630 -4.51 -27.90 26.13
N ASN A 631 -3.22 -27.64 26.04
CA ASN A 631 -2.17 -28.63 25.79
C ASN A 631 -2.46 -29.55 24.58
N TYR A 632 -2.90 -28.98 23.44
CA TYR A 632 -3.20 -29.77 22.25
C TYR A 632 -1.97 -30.52 21.70
N THR A 633 -0.79 -29.90 21.82
CA THR A 633 0.52 -30.50 21.51
C THR A 633 1.60 -29.89 22.41
N ASP A 634 2.78 -30.55 22.49
CA ASP A 634 3.95 -30.03 23.18
C ASP A 634 4.63 -28.84 22.43
N GLY A 635 4.11 -28.47 21.26
CA GLY A 635 4.67 -27.45 20.37
C GLY A 635 3.81 -26.19 20.27
N ILE A 636 4.35 -25.18 19.57
CA ILE A 636 3.60 -23.98 19.26
C ILE A 636 2.66 -24.21 18.07
N LEU A 637 1.49 -23.58 18.06
CA LEU A 637 0.46 -23.75 17.04
C LEU A 637 0.96 -23.45 15.61
N MET A 638 1.83 -22.45 15.44
CA MET A 638 2.42 -22.12 14.14
C MET A 638 3.26 -23.28 13.52
N ARG A 639 3.70 -24.25 14.30
CA ARG A 639 4.45 -25.42 13.83
C ARG A 639 3.57 -26.66 13.65
N ASP A 640 2.30 -26.56 14.01
CA ASP A 640 1.35 -27.63 13.76
C ASP A 640 0.87 -27.58 12.30
N HIS A 641 0.24 -28.66 11.85
CA HIS A 641 -0.18 -28.78 10.46
C HIS A 641 -1.49 -28.05 10.19
N TRP A 642 -1.59 -27.48 8.98
CA TRP A 642 -2.86 -26.96 8.46
C TRP A 642 -3.93 -28.07 8.49
N PRO A 643 -5.20 -27.74 8.80
CA PRO A 643 -6.23 -28.76 8.92
C PRO A 643 -6.37 -29.61 7.66
N THR A 644 -6.43 -30.92 7.85
CA THR A 644 -6.79 -31.89 6.81
C THR A 644 -8.28 -32.20 6.90
N PRO A 645 -8.96 -32.42 5.75
CA PRO A 645 -10.40 -32.73 5.77
C PRO A 645 -10.71 -34.02 6.52
N GLU A 646 -11.70 -33.96 7.42
CA GLU A 646 -12.25 -35.10 8.13
C GLU A 646 -13.50 -35.67 7.41
N LYS A 647 -13.78 -36.96 7.65
CA LYS A 647 -14.92 -37.65 7.03
C LYS A 647 -16.24 -37.26 7.69
N PHE A 648 -17.27 -37.10 6.89
CA PHE A 648 -18.63 -36.84 7.36
C PHE A 648 -19.66 -37.48 6.43
N ASP A 649 -20.88 -37.68 6.94
CA ASP A 649 -22.03 -38.10 6.12
C ASP A 649 -22.71 -36.85 5.56
N LEU A 650 -22.78 -36.76 4.23
CA LEU A 650 -23.35 -35.62 3.53
C LEU A 650 -24.86 -35.50 3.80
N ILE A 651 -25.60 -36.64 3.85
CA ILE A 651 -27.04 -36.65 4.08
C ILE A 651 -27.34 -36.13 5.48
N ALA A 652 -26.59 -36.60 6.50
CA ALA A 652 -26.74 -36.12 7.85
C ALA A 652 -26.42 -34.62 7.99
N ALA A 653 -25.36 -34.17 7.31
CA ALA A 653 -25.01 -32.73 7.29
C ALA A 653 -26.11 -31.88 6.64
N GLU A 654 -26.75 -32.35 5.56
CA GLU A 654 -27.86 -31.67 4.90
C GLU A 654 -29.14 -31.68 5.76
N GLN A 655 -29.35 -32.74 6.54
CA GLN A 655 -30.44 -32.79 7.52
C GLN A 655 -30.29 -31.65 8.56
N PHE A 656 -29.08 -31.38 9.04
CA PHE A 656 -28.89 -30.28 9.98
C PHE A 656 -29.11 -28.92 9.34
N GLU A 657 -28.73 -28.69 8.07
CA GLU A 657 -29.10 -27.46 7.35
C GLU A 657 -30.62 -27.24 7.27
N GLN A 658 -31.37 -28.30 7.05
CA GLN A 658 -32.84 -28.22 7.07
C GLN A 658 -33.36 -27.92 8.49
N LEU A 659 -32.73 -28.47 9.55
CA LEU A 659 -33.05 -28.12 10.92
C LEU A 659 -32.71 -26.66 11.23
N LYS A 660 -31.60 -26.17 10.76
CA LYS A 660 -31.20 -24.74 10.90
C LYS A 660 -32.28 -23.82 10.30
N THR A 661 -32.78 -24.17 9.11
CA THR A 661 -33.86 -23.42 8.45
C THR A 661 -35.13 -23.37 9.31
N LEU A 662 -35.55 -24.51 9.83
CA LEU A 662 -36.71 -24.60 10.73
C LEU A 662 -36.50 -23.79 12.02
N VAL A 663 -35.35 -23.95 12.64
CA VAL A 663 -34.99 -23.24 13.89
C VAL A 663 -34.89 -21.74 13.67
N ALA A 664 -34.26 -21.30 12.58
CA ALA A 664 -34.14 -19.89 12.23
C ALA A 664 -35.50 -19.23 12.03
N GLU A 665 -36.40 -19.90 11.27
CA GLU A 665 -37.76 -19.45 11.09
C GLU A 665 -38.53 -19.40 12.43
N GLY A 666 -38.46 -20.47 13.21
CA GLY A 666 -39.13 -20.52 14.48
C GLY A 666 -38.64 -19.46 15.48
N ARG A 667 -37.32 -19.24 15.58
CA ARG A 667 -36.73 -18.16 16.40
C ARG A 667 -37.22 -16.79 15.96
N TRP A 668 -37.28 -16.56 14.66
CA TRP A 668 -37.72 -15.28 14.11
C TRP A 668 -39.22 -15.06 14.41
N VAL A 669 -40.07 -16.04 14.15
CA VAL A 669 -41.51 -15.96 14.47
C VAL A 669 -41.75 -15.75 15.97
N ILE A 670 -41.10 -16.53 16.83
CA ILE A 670 -41.20 -16.40 18.29
C ILE A 670 -40.78 -15.00 18.78
N ALA A 671 -39.75 -14.40 18.18
CA ALA A 671 -39.31 -13.05 18.54
C ALA A 671 -40.31 -11.95 18.17
N GLU A 672 -41.19 -12.21 17.18
CA GLU A 672 -42.22 -11.29 16.72
C GLU A 672 -43.56 -11.47 17.47
N LEU A 673 -43.72 -12.59 18.14
CA LEU A 673 -44.96 -12.87 18.89
C LEU A 673 -45.02 -12.02 20.20
N PRO A 674 -46.21 -11.54 20.57
CA PRO A 674 -46.36 -10.74 21.76
C PRO A 674 -46.12 -11.55 23.04
N GLY A 675 -45.38 -10.98 23.98
CA GLY A 675 -45.07 -11.53 25.30
C GLY A 675 -43.82 -12.40 25.36
N ASN A 676 -43.34 -12.65 26.56
CA ASN A 676 -42.09 -13.39 26.84
C ASN A 676 -42.41 -14.84 27.23
N LYS A 677 -43.27 -15.52 26.45
CA LYS A 677 -43.73 -16.90 26.71
C LYS A 677 -42.85 -17.90 25.98
N LYS A 678 -42.70 -19.10 26.58
CA LYS A 678 -42.17 -20.25 25.84
C LYS A 678 -43.34 -20.91 25.10
N TYR A 679 -43.15 -21.09 23.81
CA TYR A 679 -44.18 -21.72 22.94
C TYR A 679 -43.96 -23.21 22.81
N ARG A 680 -45.02 -23.95 22.39
CA ARG A 680 -44.95 -25.37 22.03
C ARG A 680 -44.87 -25.50 20.52
N LEU A 681 -44.08 -26.47 20.06
CA LEU A 681 -44.06 -26.85 18.65
C LEU A 681 -44.82 -28.13 18.47
N ARG A 682 -45.72 -28.17 17.49
CA ARG A 682 -46.40 -29.39 17.04
C ARG A 682 -45.88 -29.76 15.67
N TYR A 683 -45.71 -31.05 15.40
CA TYR A 683 -45.27 -31.55 14.11
C TYR A 683 -46.11 -32.73 13.65
N GLY A 684 -46.25 -32.92 12.33
CA GLY A 684 -46.93 -34.02 11.69
C GLY A 684 -46.04 -35.24 11.45
N ASN A 685 -46.17 -35.89 10.31
CA ASN A 685 -45.33 -37.04 9.96
C ASN A 685 -43.95 -36.62 9.43
N ASP A 686 -43.15 -36.05 10.26
CA ASP A 686 -41.80 -35.59 9.92
C ASP A 686 -40.75 -36.27 10.81
N SER A 687 -40.02 -37.23 10.22
CA SER A 687 -39.00 -38.02 10.92
C SER A 687 -37.80 -37.14 11.35
N LEU A 688 -37.44 -36.14 10.58
CA LEU A 688 -36.34 -35.26 10.95
C LEU A 688 -36.61 -34.45 12.22
N ILE A 689 -37.85 -33.99 12.39
CA ILE A 689 -38.30 -33.34 13.63
C ILE A 689 -38.39 -34.35 14.76
N ALA A 690 -38.97 -35.54 14.49
CA ALA A 690 -39.13 -36.59 15.48
C ALA A 690 -37.82 -37.04 16.10
N ASP A 691 -36.80 -37.22 15.27
CA ASP A 691 -35.47 -37.69 15.69
C ASP A 691 -34.62 -36.59 16.36
N ASN A 692 -34.96 -35.31 16.19
CA ASN A 692 -34.16 -34.17 16.68
C ASN A 692 -34.94 -33.24 17.66
N GLN A 693 -35.94 -33.75 18.35
CA GLN A 693 -36.84 -32.96 19.22
C GLN A 693 -36.05 -32.17 20.28
N ASP A 694 -35.11 -32.81 20.98
CA ASP A 694 -34.33 -32.15 22.04
C ASP A 694 -33.47 -31.00 21.50
N THR A 695 -32.84 -31.20 20.39
CA THR A 695 -32.05 -30.16 19.72
C THR A 695 -32.92 -28.99 19.27
N ILE A 696 -34.05 -29.24 18.61
CA ILE A 696 -34.98 -28.19 18.18
C ILE A 696 -35.54 -27.43 19.37
N LYS A 697 -36.00 -28.18 20.42
CA LYS A 697 -36.51 -27.59 21.65
C LYS A 697 -35.48 -26.65 22.29
N HIS A 698 -34.23 -27.09 22.41
CA HIS A 698 -33.18 -26.31 22.99
C HIS A 698 -32.87 -25.06 22.14
N LEU A 699 -32.65 -25.24 20.84
CA LEU A 699 -32.27 -24.16 19.94
C LEU A 699 -33.36 -23.09 19.77
N MET A 700 -34.62 -23.48 19.72
CA MET A 700 -35.79 -22.58 19.65
C MET A 700 -36.27 -22.09 21.03
N ARG A 701 -35.71 -22.60 22.15
CA ARG A 701 -36.14 -22.32 23.54
C ARG A 701 -37.62 -22.61 23.79
N LEU A 702 -38.09 -23.72 23.23
CA LEU A 702 -39.51 -24.14 23.36
C LEU A 702 -39.82 -24.71 24.73
N GLU A 703 -41.11 -24.68 25.11
CA GLU A 703 -41.64 -25.39 26.29
C GLU A 703 -41.63 -26.91 26.03
N SER A 704 -42.18 -27.34 24.89
CA SER A 704 -42.25 -28.73 24.48
C SER A 704 -42.41 -28.89 22.98
N ILE A 705 -42.14 -30.10 22.49
CA ILE A 705 -42.43 -30.52 21.14
C ILE A 705 -43.33 -31.76 21.21
N ALA A 706 -44.37 -31.86 20.37
CA ALA A 706 -45.27 -33.00 20.35
C ALA A 706 -45.73 -33.30 18.94
N HIS A 707 -45.87 -34.61 18.64
CA HIS A 707 -46.53 -35.07 17.44
C HIS A 707 -48.04 -34.74 17.46
N THR A 708 -48.61 -34.47 16.29
CA THR A 708 -50.04 -34.20 16.13
C THR A 708 -50.55 -34.68 14.78
N ASP A 709 -51.70 -35.36 14.80
CA ASP A 709 -52.45 -35.70 13.57
C ASP A 709 -53.38 -34.57 13.11
N GLN A 710 -53.53 -33.55 13.95
CA GLN A 710 -54.37 -32.38 13.65
C GLN A 710 -53.53 -31.12 13.65
N PRO A 711 -53.24 -30.54 12.45
CA PRO A 711 -52.52 -29.29 12.36
C PRO A 711 -53.26 -28.18 13.12
N ARG A 712 -52.59 -27.52 14.03
CA ARG A 712 -53.15 -26.44 14.86
C ARG A 712 -52.06 -25.45 15.23
N GLY A 713 -52.34 -24.15 15.13
CA GLY A 713 -51.38 -23.06 15.45
C GLY A 713 -50.80 -22.43 14.19
N LEU A 714 -49.75 -21.59 14.37
CA LEU A 714 -49.08 -20.91 13.28
C LEU A 714 -48.08 -21.84 12.58
N ARG A 715 -48.26 -22.10 11.30
CA ARG A 715 -47.41 -22.96 10.50
C ARG A 715 -46.06 -22.26 10.25
N LEU A 716 -44.96 -23.00 10.38
CA LEU A 716 -43.63 -22.57 9.92
C LEU A 716 -43.47 -22.98 8.45
N ALA A 717 -43.64 -22.03 7.55
CA ALA A 717 -43.78 -22.30 6.12
C ALA A 717 -42.45 -22.28 5.36
N ALA A 718 -41.47 -21.47 5.79
CA ALA A 718 -40.17 -21.30 5.08
C ALA A 718 -39.35 -22.59 5.10
N ALA A 719 -39.48 -23.40 6.15
CA ALA A 719 -38.82 -24.70 6.25
C ALA A 719 -39.48 -25.77 5.37
N ASN A 720 -40.66 -25.50 4.79
CA ASN A 720 -41.45 -26.43 3.99
C ASN A 720 -41.67 -27.79 4.70
N ARG A 721 -41.94 -27.72 6.02
CA ARG A 721 -42.14 -28.89 6.88
C ARG A 721 -43.50 -28.84 7.58
N GLU A 722 -43.97 -30.00 8.06
CA GLU A 722 -45.19 -30.09 8.86
C GLU A 722 -44.90 -29.70 10.32
N ALA A 723 -44.75 -28.40 10.57
CA ALA A 723 -44.42 -27.83 11.87
C ALA A 723 -45.29 -26.59 12.15
N TRP A 724 -45.87 -26.53 13.37
CA TRP A 724 -46.75 -25.44 13.81
C TRP A 724 -46.38 -24.99 15.23
N LEU A 725 -46.33 -23.69 15.46
CA LEU A 725 -46.27 -23.12 16.81
C LEU A 725 -47.69 -23.11 17.39
N ASP A 726 -47.84 -23.72 18.57
CA ASP A 726 -49.12 -23.75 19.29
C ASP A 726 -49.39 -22.40 19.95
N ILE A 727 -50.18 -21.57 19.30
CA ILE A 727 -50.56 -20.23 19.73
C ILE A 727 -52.08 -20.11 19.79
N ASP A 728 -52.57 -19.30 20.74
CA ASP A 728 -53.99 -19.01 20.85
C ASP A 728 -54.47 -18.04 19.75
N SER A 729 -55.79 -18.01 19.52
CA SER A 729 -56.39 -17.21 18.44
C SER A 729 -56.16 -15.69 18.66
N GLU A 730 -56.10 -15.24 19.90
CA GLU A 730 -55.88 -13.82 20.23
C GLU A 730 -54.43 -13.42 19.86
N THR A 731 -53.46 -14.22 20.25
CA THR A 731 -52.04 -14.04 19.89
C THR A 731 -51.86 -14.10 18.37
N LEU A 732 -52.56 -15.01 17.67
CA LEU A 732 -52.50 -15.11 16.21
C LEU A 732 -53.07 -13.85 15.53
N TYR A 733 -54.19 -13.33 16.01
CA TYR A 733 -54.76 -12.09 15.49
C TYR A 733 -53.86 -10.87 15.68
N GLN A 734 -53.31 -10.73 16.89
CA GLN A 734 -52.38 -9.64 17.18
C GLN A 734 -51.12 -9.73 16.31
N HIS A 735 -50.62 -10.93 16.08
CA HIS A 735 -49.47 -11.15 15.21
C HIS A 735 -49.76 -10.77 13.77
N GLN A 736 -50.92 -11.19 13.25
CA GLN A 736 -51.36 -10.83 11.91
C GLN A 736 -51.47 -9.32 11.71
N GLU A 737 -52.05 -8.59 12.67
CA GLU A 737 -52.18 -7.16 12.63
C GLU A 737 -50.78 -6.47 12.61
N ASN A 738 -49.85 -6.95 13.44
CA ASN A 738 -48.48 -6.49 13.46
C ASN A 738 -47.78 -6.73 12.11
N LEU A 739 -47.92 -7.89 11.52
CA LEU A 739 -47.36 -8.22 10.20
C LEU A 739 -47.89 -7.31 9.09
N GLU A 740 -49.19 -7.02 9.09
CA GLU A 740 -49.83 -6.11 8.14
C GLU A 740 -49.32 -4.70 8.25
N ILE A 741 -49.13 -4.19 9.49
CA ILE A 741 -48.54 -2.89 9.76
C ILE A 741 -47.10 -2.84 9.21
N ARG A 742 -46.29 -3.84 9.56
CA ARG A 742 -44.87 -3.89 9.12
C ARG A 742 -44.74 -4.05 7.60
N LEU A 743 -45.65 -4.81 6.98
CA LEU A 743 -45.67 -4.95 5.52
C LEU A 743 -45.97 -3.60 4.85
N ALA A 744 -46.90 -2.84 5.43
CA ALA A 744 -47.22 -1.51 4.93
C ALA A 744 -46.01 -0.54 5.06
N GLU A 745 -45.32 -0.57 6.21
CA GLU A 745 -44.10 0.22 6.44
C GLU A 745 -42.97 -0.21 5.51
N ALA A 746 -42.72 -1.52 5.34
CA ALA A 746 -41.70 -2.02 4.45
C ALA A 746 -41.92 -1.63 2.99
N ARG A 747 -43.21 -1.72 2.52
CA ARG A 747 -43.61 -1.26 1.18
C ARG A 747 -43.41 0.24 1.00
N GLN A 748 -43.69 1.04 2.02
CA GLN A 748 -43.42 2.47 2.02
C GLN A 748 -41.93 2.78 1.89
N LYS A 749 -41.06 2.11 2.68
CA LYS A 749 -39.61 2.23 2.61
C LYS A 749 -39.09 1.81 1.23
N LEU A 750 -39.53 0.67 0.70
CA LEU A 750 -39.17 0.20 -0.64
C LEU A 750 -39.47 1.24 -1.70
N THR A 751 -40.72 1.81 -1.66
CA THR A 751 -41.15 2.86 -2.58
C THR A 751 -40.27 4.10 -2.47
N GLY A 752 -39.85 4.46 -1.26
CA GLY A 752 -38.93 5.58 -1.03
C GLY A 752 -37.53 5.34 -1.61
N LEU A 753 -36.99 4.13 -1.44
CA LEU A 753 -35.68 3.75 -1.99
C LEU A 753 -35.74 3.65 -3.53
N GLN A 754 -36.81 3.08 -4.08
CA GLN A 754 -37.05 3.00 -5.52
C GLN A 754 -37.08 4.41 -6.15
N LYS A 755 -37.87 5.33 -5.56
CA LYS A 755 -37.93 6.73 -6.03
C LYS A 755 -36.56 7.43 -6.02
N ARG A 756 -35.68 7.09 -5.08
CA ARG A 756 -34.32 7.63 -5.07
C ARG A 756 -33.51 7.09 -6.24
N LEU A 757 -33.59 5.78 -6.51
CA LEU A 757 -32.88 5.15 -7.62
C LEU A 757 -33.48 5.52 -8.98
N ASP A 758 -34.79 5.83 -9.07
CA ASP A 758 -35.45 6.30 -10.28
C ASP A 758 -35.13 7.79 -10.59
N ASN A 759 -34.52 8.52 -9.64
CA ASN A 759 -34.10 9.90 -9.85
C ASN A 759 -32.74 9.94 -10.58
N PRO A 760 -32.70 10.34 -11.88
CA PRO A 760 -31.45 10.37 -12.64
C PRO A 760 -30.38 11.26 -11.98
N THR A 761 -30.79 12.38 -11.37
CA THR A 761 -29.88 13.31 -10.71
C THR A 761 -29.18 12.67 -9.49
N TYR A 762 -29.86 11.78 -8.77
CA TYR A 762 -29.27 11.06 -7.66
C TYR A 762 -28.25 10.01 -8.17
N VAL A 763 -28.65 9.23 -9.15
CA VAL A 763 -27.81 8.14 -9.69
C VAL A 763 -26.54 8.68 -10.38
N GLU A 764 -26.64 9.83 -11.05
CA GLU A 764 -25.52 10.44 -11.79
C GLU A 764 -24.60 11.32 -10.91
N LYS A 765 -25.16 12.00 -9.89
CA LYS A 765 -24.41 12.99 -9.10
C LYS A 765 -24.03 12.54 -7.69
N ALA A 766 -24.72 11.55 -7.14
CA ALA A 766 -24.37 11.03 -5.82
C ALA A 766 -23.08 10.18 -5.89
N PRO A 767 -22.28 10.14 -4.83
CA PRO A 767 -21.15 9.24 -4.74
C PRO A 767 -21.57 7.78 -5.00
N ALA A 768 -20.79 7.05 -5.81
CA ALA A 768 -21.12 5.70 -6.25
C ALA A 768 -21.43 4.73 -5.08
N HIS A 769 -20.73 4.88 -3.95
CA HIS A 769 -20.96 4.05 -2.76
C HIS A 769 -22.35 4.27 -2.15
N LEU A 770 -22.91 5.50 -2.17
CA LEU A 770 -24.25 5.79 -1.65
C LEU A 770 -25.35 5.24 -2.57
N VAL A 771 -25.10 5.23 -3.87
CA VAL A 771 -26.02 4.62 -4.84
C VAL A 771 -26.04 3.10 -4.64
N GLU A 772 -24.87 2.49 -4.45
CA GLU A 772 -24.76 1.05 -4.21
C GLU A 772 -25.37 0.65 -2.85
N GLU A 773 -25.14 1.43 -1.82
CA GLU A 773 -25.80 1.26 -0.51
C GLU A 773 -27.33 1.31 -0.63
N THR A 774 -27.86 2.24 -1.43
CA THR A 774 -29.30 2.36 -1.67
C THR A 774 -29.85 1.13 -2.41
N ARG A 775 -29.08 0.55 -3.36
CA ARG A 775 -29.46 -0.71 -4.04
C ARG A 775 -29.48 -1.89 -3.08
N GLN A 776 -28.47 -1.98 -2.21
CA GLN A 776 -28.42 -3.01 -1.17
C GLN A 776 -29.59 -2.89 -0.20
N GLN A 777 -29.91 -1.69 0.26
CA GLN A 777 -31.06 -1.42 1.11
C GLN A 777 -32.38 -1.78 0.43
N LEU A 778 -32.52 -1.53 -0.88
CA LEU A 778 -33.70 -1.90 -1.65
C LEU A 778 -33.84 -3.42 -1.74
N ALA A 779 -32.76 -4.14 -2.07
CA ALA A 779 -32.76 -5.61 -2.12
C ALA A 779 -33.08 -6.25 -0.75
N GLU A 780 -32.59 -5.64 0.33
CA GLU A 780 -32.91 -6.06 1.70
C GLU A 780 -34.40 -5.87 2.02
N GLN A 781 -34.97 -4.71 1.68
CA GLN A 781 -36.41 -4.45 1.88
C GLN A 781 -37.29 -5.39 1.06
N ASP A 782 -36.88 -5.73 -0.15
CA ASP A 782 -37.63 -6.70 -0.98
C ASP A 782 -37.68 -8.10 -0.37
N LYS A 783 -36.55 -8.57 0.20
CA LYS A 783 -36.49 -9.81 0.96
C LYS A 783 -37.41 -9.78 2.18
N ILE A 784 -37.44 -8.68 2.91
CA ILE A 784 -38.33 -8.49 4.08
C ILE A 784 -39.78 -8.56 3.64
N ILE A 785 -40.17 -7.88 2.57
CA ILE A 785 -41.53 -7.88 2.04
C ILE A 785 -41.95 -9.30 1.61
N THR A 786 -41.10 -9.99 0.86
CA THR A 786 -41.33 -11.36 0.41
C THR A 786 -41.59 -12.28 1.58
N ARG A 787 -40.86 -12.17 2.66
CA ARG A 787 -41.00 -12.94 3.87
C ARG A 787 -42.29 -12.62 4.61
N LEU A 788 -42.62 -11.34 4.80
CA LEU A 788 -43.84 -10.90 5.49
C LEU A 788 -45.09 -11.32 4.72
N VAL A 789 -45.07 -11.28 3.40
CA VAL A 789 -46.17 -11.75 2.54
C VAL A 789 -46.37 -13.25 2.70
N ALA A 790 -45.29 -14.04 2.64
CA ALA A 790 -45.39 -15.50 2.80
C ALA A 790 -45.95 -15.87 4.16
N GLU A 791 -45.60 -15.16 5.23
CA GLU A 791 -46.11 -15.40 6.58
C GLU A 791 -47.59 -15.02 6.72
N LEU A 792 -48.04 -13.92 6.13
CA LEU A 792 -49.44 -13.51 6.08
C LEU A 792 -50.30 -14.48 5.27
N GLU A 793 -49.80 -15.01 4.16
CA GLU A 793 -50.51 -16.02 3.36
C GLU A 793 -50.77 -17.28 4.17
N VAL A 794 -49.81 -17.73 4.95
CA VAL A 794 -49.95 -18.90 5.86
C VAL A 794 -51.02 -18.69 6.93
N ILE A 795 -51.09 -17.44 7.46
CA ILE A 795 -52.13 -17.09 8.43
C ILE A 795 -53.52 -17.00 7.79
N SER A 796 -53.58 -16.46 6.57
CA SER A 796 -54.84 -16.22 5.84
C SER A 796 -55.50 -17.49 5.27
N LEU A 797 -54.73 -18.58 5.11
CA LEU A 797 -55.24 -19.90 4.63
C LEU A 797 -56.00 -20.70 5.70
N LYS A 798 -56.22 -20.14 6.88
CA LYS A 798 -56.99 -20.69 7.99
C LYS A 798 -58.28 -19.89 8.23
#